data_91b21d793fca4b70499bd6bd93deb1b0
#
_entry.id   91b21d793fca4b70499bd6bd93deb1b0
#
_cell.length_a   1.000
_cell.length_b   1.000
_cell.length_c   1.000
_cell.angle_alpha   90.00
_cell.angle_beta   90.00
_cell.angle_gamma   90.00
#
_symmetry.space_group_name_H-M   'P 1'
#
loop_
_entity.id
_entity.type
_entity.pdbx_description
1 polymer ?
#
loop_
_entity_poly.entity_id
_entity_poly.type
_entity_poly.pdbx_seq_one_letter_code
_entity_poly.pdbx_strand_id
1 'polypeptide(L)'
;MKQLGFILFLVILSFQILLAQSGTQNVKGQVMDGQSEIPLIGATVHLVSDPSIGAITDMDGAFTITGAPLGRQAVDINYLGYEPISIPNVEVTAGKEVFLEVAMTESLVTLSEVVITAVTAKDLALNEMATVSSRQFSMEEVNRYSGGRSDVGRLAGNFAGVSTADDSRNDIVIRGNSPTGLLWRLEGIPIPSPNHFGTIGTTGGPVSALNTNLLKNSDFLTSAFPAEYGNALSGVFDIGFRSGNKDKIETTLQVGATTGFEGMIEGPISRKNNSSFLVAYRYSFIGVAQSMGMDVGTNAVPSYQDLSFKLDLGKSPLGNFTVFGIAGNSAIEFLKDEVDATDLFAFEDEDTKADSRLAIVGVKHNFLLSNKSYLKSIISYSGNGVRFTRERYYNPETKPESKEIFATLNDQLQTLSLSSYYNKKFNSRLTARAGVLFQKTAVQLNQKSAEFGIDNNDDEIYDLIEVYNFDASTTLVQPYAQAQFRLNEKLTLNGGLHAQYYQLNDNTIVEPRLALNYQATDKHRFNLGYGLHSQTLPLPMQLSSKIQDGIKTYPNRSLDFTKSNQFVLGHDFKINNSWRSKVEVYYQQLSDVPVEQTSSSFSTLNVGADFGFPIDKTNLINAGTGANKGVEITIEKFFNDNYYMLLTTSIFDSKYTGSDGIERNTAFNNRYVINFLGGTEVELGSSKNKILTLDTKVTKAGGRYYTPVDLEASRLRQVEIPNESLAYSLKYDDYFRFDFKIGIKMNNTKRRLSQGFYLDMQNVLGVDNIFAKSYNRSTGEVNYIYQIGFFPNFIYKIEF
;
A
#
# COMPACT_ATOMS: atom_id res chain seq x y z
N MET A 1 31.54 1.09 -20.35
CA MET A 1 32.68 0.42 -19.70
C MET A 1 33.53 1.31 -18.78
N LYS A 2 33.90 2.56 -19.13
CA LYS A 2 34.68 3.43 -18.22
C LYS A 2 33.91 3.85 -16.94
N GLN A 3 32.60 4.05 -17.01
CA GLN A 3 31.77 4.39 -15.86
C GLN A 3 31.52 3.20 -14.93
N LEU A 4 31.39 1.98 -15.49
CA LEU A 4 31.27 0.75 -14.69
C LEU A 4 32.55 0.46 -13.91
N GLY A 5 33.70 0.74 -14.50
CA GLY A 5 35.01 0.64 -13.85
C GLY A 5 35.17 1.64 -12.67
N PHE A 6 34.58 2.83 -12.77
CA PHE A 6 34.62 3.82 -11.69
C PHE A 6 33.71 3.45 -10.51
N ILE A 7 32.53 2.92 -10.79
CA ILE A 7 31.62 2.40 -9.74
C ILE A 7 32.23 1.17 -9.07
N LEU A 8 32.78 0.25 -9.82
CA LEU A 8 33.49 -0.93 -9.30
C LEU A 8 34.73 -0.53 -8.48
N PHE A 9 35.45 0.50 -8.88
CA PHE A 9 36.61 1.05 -8.17
C PHE A 9 36.19 1.71 -6.83
N LEU A 10 35.07 2.45 -6.79
CA LEU A 10 34.52 2.99 -5.55
C LEU A 10 34.05 1.89 -4.58
N VAL A 11 33.47 0.81 -5.09
CA VAL A 11 33.08 -0.36 -4.30
C VAL A 11 34.31 -1.10 -3.76
N ILE A 12 35.38 -1.25 -4.55
CA ILE A 12 36.62 -1.92 -4.14
C ILE A 12 37.42 -1.08 -3.12
N LEU A 13 37.35 0.25 -3.19
CA LEU A 13 38.02 1.13 -2.22
C LEU A 13 37.41 1.05 -0.81
N SER A 14 36.18 0.56 -0.68
CA SER A 14 35.51 0.39 0.61
C SER A 14 35.89 -0.93 1.35
N PHE A 15 36.63 -1.82 0.70
CA PHE A 15 37.06 -3.12 1.25
C PHE A 15 38.39 -3.04 2.05
N GLN A 16 38.51 -2.11 3.00
CA GLN A 16 39.65 -2.14 3.92
C GLN A 16 39.37 -3.05 5.11
N ILE A 17 40.23 -4.06 5.32
CA ILE A 17 40.20 -5.04 6.41
C ILE A 17 40.39 -4.33 7.74
N LEU A 18 39.46 -4.50 8.70
CA LEU A 18 39.47 -3.92 10.02
C LEU A 18 39.40 -5.01 11.09
N LEU A 19 40.26 -4.93 12.06
CA LEU A 19 40.33 -5.78 13.25
C LEU A 19 39.10 -5.56 14.15
N ALA A 20 38.57 -6.65 14.67
CA ALA A 20 37.29 -6.72 15.36
C ALA A 20 37.34 -6.11 16.77
N GLN A 21 36.42 -5.19 17.04
CA GLN A 21 35.86 -4.92 18.35
C GLN A 21 34.35 -5.17 18.23
N SER A 22 33.78 -5.92 19.20
CA SER A 22 32.32 -6.04 19.30
C SER A 22 31.73 -4.64 19.50
N GLY A 23 30.99 -4.16 18.51
CA GLY A 23 30.40 -2.83 18.57
C GLY A 23 29.08 -2.84 19.30
N THR A 24 28.73 -1.71 19.85
CA THR A 24 27.45 -1.47 20.50
C THR A 24 26.78 -0.22 19.94
N GLN A 25 25.48 -0.11 20.07
CA GLN A 25 24.68 1.06 19.73
C GLN A 25 23.59 1.28 20.79
N ASN A 26 22.92 2.42 20.78
CA ASN A 26 21.79 2.67 21.64
C ASN A 26 20.48 2.16 20.99
N VAL A 27 19.61 1.59 21.84
CA VAL A 27 18.20 1.33 21.51
C VAL A 27 17.36 2.27 22.35
N LYS A 28 16.63 3.15 21.68
CA LYS A 28 15.77 4.17 22.29
C LYS A 28 14.31 3.87 22.01
N GLY A 29 13.44 4.46 22.77
CA GLY A 29 12.02 4.35 22.49
C GLY A 29 11.16 5.07 23.48
N GLN A 30 9.85 4.90 23.31
CA GLN A 30 8.82 5.44 24.18
C GLN A 30 7.78 4.37 24.47
N VAL A 31 7.41 4.24 25.75
CA VAL A 31 6.37 3.32 26.23
C VAL A 31 5.15 4.12 26.64
N MET A 32 3.98 3.77 26.08
CA MET A 32 2.71 4.45 26.31
C MET A 32 1.62 3.43 26.62
N ASP A 33 0.55 3.91 27.31
CA ASP A 33 -0.72 3.18 27.39
C ASP A 33 -1.41 3.22 26.02
N GLY A 34 -1.67 2.09 25.42
CA GLY A 34 -2.26 1.98 24.08
C GLY A 34 -3.65 2.61 23.98
N GLN A 35 -4.43 2.61 25.08
CA GLN A 35 -5.79 3.10 25.09
C GLN A 35 -5.91 4.61 25.33
N SER A 36 -4.99 5.20 26.09
CA SER A 36 -5.03 6.63 26.47
C SER A 36 -3.90 7.48 25.89
N GLU A 37 -2.91 6.84 25.24
CA GLU A 37 -1.67 7.44 24.71
C GLU A 37 -0.85 8.19 25.80
N ILE A 38 -1.02 7.81 27.07
CA ILE A 38 -0.25 8.39 28.17
C ILE A 38 1.09 7.70 28.29
N PRO A 39 2.18 8.47 28.51
CA PRO A 39 3.48 7.90 28.83
C PRO A 39 3.44 7.03 30.09
N LEU A 40 4.03 5.85 30.02
CA LEU A 40 4.19 4.96 31.15
C LEU A 40 5.55 5.19 31.83
N ILE A 41 5.52 5.82 33.00
CA ILE A 41 6.71 6.18 33.78
C ILE A 41 7.13 5.01 34.66
N GLY A 42 8.41 4.63 34.61
CA GLY A 42 8.93 3.55 35.44
C GLY A 42 8.76 2.14 34.85
N ALA A 43 8.39 2.02 33.57
CA ALA A 43 8.41 0.75 32.87
C ALA A 43 9.86 0.26 32.70
N THR A 44 10.09 -1.04 32.93
CA THR A 44 11.40 -1.66 32.75
C THR A 44 11.53 -2.18 31.33
N VAL A 45 12.64 -1.86 30.69
CA VAL A 45 12.98 -2.26 29.32
C VAL A 45 14.35 -2.90 29.31
N HIS A 46 14.52 -4.12 28.84
CA HIS A 46 15.82 -4.81 28.84
C HIS A 46 15.98 -5.75 27.65
N LEU A 47 17.22 -6.07 27.32
CA LEU A 47 17.52 -7.08 26.29
C LEU A 47 17.26 -8.48 26.85
N VAL A 48 16.62 -9.32 26.06
CA VAL A 48 16.38 -10.74 26.42
C VAL A 48 17.68 -11.52 26.53
N SER A 49 18.67 -11.19 25.67
CA SER A 49 20.01 -11.84 25.65
C SER A 49 20.86 -11.54 26.89
N ASP A 50 20.66 -10.35 27.49
CA ASP A 50 21.34 -9.94 28.73
C ASP A 50 20.44 -8.94 29.48
N PRO A 51 19.67 -9.41 30.48
CA PRO A 51 18.76 -8.54 31.25
C PRO A 51 19.45 -7.44 32.04
N SER A 52 20.77 -7.46 32.21
CA SER A 52 21.53 -6.40 32.86
C SER A 52 21.67 -5.15 31.95
N ILE A 53 21.52 -5.33 30.65
CA ILE A 53 21.49 -4.27 29.64
C ILE A 53 20.04 -3.78 29.46
N GLY A 54 19.68 -2.74 30.20
CA GLY A 54 18.32 -2.24 30.22
C GLY A 54 18.21 -0.77 30.62
N ALA A 55 16.98 -0.30 30.68
CA ALA A 55 16.62 1.04 31.09
C ALA A 55 15.27 1.07 31.79
N ILE A 56 14.98 2.16 32.49
CA ILE A 56 13.67 2.47 33.05
C ILE A 56 13.13 3.70 32.32
N THR A 57 11.84 3.73 32.01
CA THR A 57 11.22 4.88 31.33
C THR A 57 11.12 6.10 32.24
N ASP A 58 11.38 7.27 31.68
CA ASP A 58 11.29 8.57 32.34
C ASP A 58 9.83 9.11 32.38
N MET A 59 9.67 10.39 32.80
CA MET A 59 8.35 11.05 32.88
C MET A 59 7.64 11.17 31.52
N ASP A 60 8.35 11.00 30.43
CA ASP A 60 7.84 11.03 29.06
C ASP A 60 7.60 9.63 28.49
N GLY A 61 7.77 8.59 29.34
CA GLY A 61 7.79 7.20 28.91
C GLY A 61 8.99 6.87 28.03
N ALA A 62 9.98 7.76 27.91
CA ALA A 62 11.13 7.55 27.06
C ALA A 62 12.18 6.71 27.78
N PHE A 63 12.89 5.87 27.00
CA PHE A 63 14.00 5.04 27.51
C PHE A 63 15.18 5.05 26.55
N THR A 64 16.36 4.76 27.08
CA THR A 64 17.58 4.55 26.31
C THR A 64 18.33 3.38 26.88
N ILE A 65 18.35 2.26 26.18
CA ILE A 65 19.26 1.15 26.46
C ILE A 65 20.60 1.51 25.83
N THR A 66 21.62 1.69 26.67
CA THR A 66 22.98 1.98 26.21
C THR A 66 23.78 0.70 26.07
N GLY A 67 24.61 0.63 25.02
CA GLY A 67 25.52 -0.50 24.86
C GLY A 67 24.89 -1.79 24.34
N ALA A 68 23.75 -1.72 23.67
CA ALA A 68 23.14 -2.87 23.02
C ALA A 68 24.09 -3.45 21.95
N PRO A 69 24.40 -4.76 21.96
CA PRO A 69 25.23 -5.39 20.94
C PRO A 69 24.67 -5.21 19.53
N LEU A 70 25.54 -5.05 18.52
CA LEU A 70 25.11 -5.04 17.13
C LEU A 70 24.53 -6.38 16.70
N GLY A 71 23.65 -6.34 15.72
CA GLY A 71 22.91 -7.48 15.20
C GLY A 71 21.48 -7.53 15.74
N ARG A 72 20.90 -8.72 15.75
CA ARG A 72 19.52 -8.95 16.18
C ARG A 72 19.40 -9.06 17.68
N GLN A 73 18.57 -8.21 18.26
CA GLN A 73 18.24 -8.20 19.68
C GLN A 73 16.74 -8.41 19.88
N ALA A 74 16.37 -9.02 21.01
CA ALA A 74 15.00 -9.03 21.49
C ALA A 74 14.89 -8.13 22.72
N VAL A 75 13.82 -7.35 22.81
CA VAL A 75 13.60 -6.37 23.90
C VAL A 75 12.32 -6.72 24.62
N ASP A 76 12.40 -6.92 25.92
CA ASP A 76 11.25 -7.14 26.79
C ASP A 76 10.90 -5.87 27.55
N ILE A 77 9.61 -5.57 27.62
CA ILE A 77 9.05 -4.41 28.29
C ILE A 77 8.03 -4.88 29.32
N ASN A 78 8.24 -4.46 30.58
CA ASN A 78 7.35 -4.80 31.67
C ASN A 78 6.94 -3.55 32.44
N TYR A 79 5.65 -3.48 32.81
CA TYR A 79 5.11 -2.43 33.66
C TYR A 79 4.02 -3.00 34.57
N LEU A 80 4.03 -2.59 35.84
CA LEU A 80 3.08 -3.09 36.82
C LEU A 80 1.62 -2.75 36.42
N GLY A 81 0.78 -3.77 36.36
CA GLY A 81 -0.63 -3.63 35.94
C GLY A 81 -0.84 -3.65 34.43
N TYR A 82 0.17 -3.92 33.64
CA TYR A 82 0.10 -4.05 32.18
C TYR A 82 0.54 -5.42 31.71
N GLU A 83 0.06 -5.81 30.53
CA GLU A 83 0.48 -7.04 29.86
C GLU A 83 1.93 -6.85 29.35
N PRO A 84 2.86 -7.77 29.67
CA PRO A 84 4.24 -7.65 29.21
C PRO A 84 4.33 -7.81 27.70
N ILE A 85 5.22 -7.05 27.05
CA ILE A 85 5.46 -7.07 25.61
C ILE A 85 6.89 -7.51 25.34
N SER A 86 7.05 -8.41 24.37
CA SER A 86 8.35 -8.77 23.79
C SER A 86 8.40 -8.31 22.33
N ILE A 87 9.44 -7.54 21.98
CA ILE A 87 9.72 -7.11 20.60
C ILE A 87 10.89 -7.94 20.09
N PRO A 88 10.64 -8.99 19.31
CA PRO A 88 11.70 -9.81 18.73
C PRO A 88 12.37 -9.04 17.57
N ASN A 89 13.61 -9.41 17.27
CA ASN A 89 14.32 -9.02 16.04
C ASN A 89 14.54 -7.54 15.81
N VAL A 90 14.82 -6.80 16.87
CA VAL A 90 15.28 -5.42 16.75
C VAL A 90 16.67 -5.42 16.12
N GLU A 91 16.80 -4.91 14.90
CA GLU A 91 18.10 -4.86 14.21
C GLU A 91 18.92 -3.65 14.70
N VAL A 92 19.99 -3.92 15.41
CA VAL A 92 20.90 -2.90 15.94
C VAL A 92 22.10 -2.76 15.01
N THR A 93 22.25 -1.58 14.36
CA THR A 93 23.32 -1.30 13.39
C THR A 93 24.32 -0.29 13.94
N ALA A 94 25.52 -0.23 13.36
CA ALA A 94 26.54 0.74 13.80
C ALA A 94 26.24 2.18 13.36
N GLY A 95 25.49 2.34 12.26
CA GLY A 95 25.24 3.65 11.64
C GLY A 95 24.18 4.47 12.34
N LYS A 96 23.06 3.84 12.72
CA LYS A 96 21.88 4.52 13.26
C LYS A 96 21.42 3.94 14.59
N GLU A 97 20.84 4.77 15.43
CA GLU A 97 20.13 4.34 16.63
C GLU A 97 18.75 3.75 16.24
N VAL A 98 18.32 2.78 17.02
CA VAL A 98 16.98 2.23 16.87
C VAL A 98 16.02 3.00 17.76
N PHE A 99 14.82 3.31 17.25
CA PHE A 99 13.75 3.92 18.03
C PHE A 99 12.50 3.05 18.01
N LEU A 100 12.00 2.67 19.21
CA LEU A 100 10.85 1.81 19.40
C LEU A 100 9.65 2.61 19.96
N GLU A 101 8.50 2.58 19.28
CA GLU A 101 7.23 3.06 19.81
C GLU A 101 6.48 1.85 20.37
N VAL A 102 6.19 1.83 21.68
CA VAL A 102 5.60 0.69 22.36
C VAL A 102 4.29 1.11 23.02
N ALA A 103 3.18 0.50 22.63
CA ALA A 103 1.88 0.65 23.24
C ALA A 103 1.57 -0.58 24.11
N MET A 104 1.41 -0.40 25.42
CA MET A 104 1.09 -1.47 26.34
C MET A 104 -0.40 -1.46 26.70
N THR A 105 -0.98 -2.64 26.89
CA THR A 105 -2.38 -2.81 27.28
C THR A 105 -2.49 -3.05 28.78
N GLU A 106 -3.38 -2.32 29.46
CA GLU A 106 -3.62 -2.50 30.91
C GLU A 106 -4.21 -3.89 31.18
N SER A 107 -3.63 -4.63 32.13
CA SER A 107 -4.12 -5.95 32.55
C SER A 107 -5.43 -5.83 33.31
N LEU A 108 -6.33 -6.79 33.13
CA LEU A 108 -7.58 -6.88 33.90
C LEU A 108 -7.43 -7.64 35.24
N VAL A 109 -6.28 -8.28 35.45
CA VAL A 109 -5.97 -9.07 36.66
C VAL A 109 -5.16 -8.24 37.63
N THR A 110 -5.59 -8.17 38.87
CA THR A 110 -4.80 -7.65 39.98
C THR A 110 -3.95 -8.78 40.58
N LEU A 111 -2.62 -8.71 40.33
CA LEU A 111 -1.53 -9.42 41.02
C LEU A 111 -1.91 -10.77 41.67
N SER A 112 -1.88 -11.82 40.94
CA SER A 112 -1.45 -13.15 41.41
C SER A 112 -0.25 -13.55 40.56
N GLU A 113 0.65 -14.36 41.14
CA GLU A 113 1.86 -14.84 40.51
C GLU A 113 1.54 -15.74 39.31
N VAL A 114 1.18 -15.09 38.19
CA VAL A 114 0.93 -15.74 36.91
C VAL A 114 2.17 -15.51 36.06
N VAL A 115 2.79 -16.56 35.62
CA VAL A 115 3.81 -16.54 34.56
C VAL A 115 3.06 -16.08 33.27
N ILE A 116 2.98 -14.78 33.07
CA ILE A 116 2.40 -14.23 31.84
C ILE A 116 3.45 -14.37 30.76
N THR A 117 3.16 -15.17 29.75
CA THR A 117 3.98 -15.22 28.54
C THR A 117 3.84 -13.89 27.81
N ALA A 118 4.94 -13.18 27.62
CA ALA A 118 4.94 -11.90 26.91
C ALA A 118 4.27 -12.05 25.53
N VAL A 119 3.40 -11.11 25.20
CA VAL A 119 2.74 -11.04 23.90
C VAL A 119 3.77 -10.56 22.88
N THR A 120 3.91 -11.26 21.77
CA THR A 120 4.75 -10.80 20.66
C THR A 120 4.08 -9.60 20.00
N ALA A 121 4.74 -8.46 19.97
CA ALA A 121 4.16 -7.21 19.44
C ALA A 121 3.63 -7.36 18.01
N LYS A 122 4.19 -8.26 17.21
CA LYS A 122 3.77 -8.54 15.83
C LYS A 122 2.42 -9.25 15.69
N ASP A 123 1.91 -9.85 16.78
CA ASP A 123 0.61 -10.56 16.76
C ASP A 123 -0.58 -9.62 16.86
N LEU A 124 -0.35 -8.34 17.14
CA LEU A 124 -1.37 -7.32 17.36
C LEU A 124 -1.33 -6.25 16.27
N ALA A 125 -2.49 -5.72 15.90
CA ALA A 125 -2.55 -4.49 15.13
C ALA A 125 -2.11 -3.30 16.01
N LEU A 126 -1.56 -2.26 15.39
CA LEU A 126 -1.23 -1.01 16.09
C LEU A 126 -2.49 -0.27 16.53
N ASN A 127 -3.55 -0.37 15.73
CA ASN A 127 -4.86 0.14 16.10
C ASN A 127 -5.59 -0.90 16.96
N GLU A 128 -5.72 -0.66 18.27
CA GLU A 128 -6.40 -1.57 19.20
C GLU A 128 -7.87 -1.87 18.86
N MET A 129 -8.52 -0.99 18.08
CA MET A 129 -9.89 -1.23 17.61
C MET A 129 -9.92 -2.24 16.45
N ALA A 130 -8.80 -2.51 15.77
CA ALA A 130 -8.70 -3.42 14.63
C ALA A 130 -8.36 -4.84 15.08
N THR A 131 -9.34 -5.60 15.51
CA THR A 131 -9.16 -6.93 16.12
C THR A 131 -9.39 -8.10 15.16
N VAL A 132 -9.90 -7.87 13.95
CA VAL A 132 -10.22 -8.89 12.96
C VAL A 132 -9.61 -8.53 11.62
N SER A 133 -9.09 -9.52 10.88
CA SER A 133 -8.52 -9.38 9.53
C SER A 133 -7.50 -8.24 9.42
N SER A 134 -6.75 -7.99 10.47
CA SER A 134 -5.69 -7.01 10.54
C SER A 134 -4.32 -7.68 10.62
N ARG A 135 -3.32 -7.03 10.06
CA ARG A 135 -1.92 -7.44 10.12
C ARG A 135 -1.03 -6.21 10.26
N GLN A 136 -0.22 -6.20 11.30
CA GLN A 136 0.90 -5.28 11.38
C GLN A 136 2.01 -5.74 10.43
N PHE A 137 2.59 -4.84 9.68
CA PHE A 137 3.77 -5.08 8.88
C PHE A 137 4.90 -4.12 9.25
N SER A 138 6.12 -4.62 9.18
CA SER A 138 7.31 -3.84 9.54
C SER A 138 8.05 -3.37 8.30
N MET A 139 8.76 -2.24 8.42
CA MET A 139 9.61 -1.74 7.35
C MET A 139 10.80 -2.67 7.08
N GLU A 140 11.17 -3.48 8.05
CA GLU A 140 12.14 -4.53 7.85
C GLU A 140 11.65 -5.59 6.86
N GLU A 141 10.38 -6.04 6.96
CA GLU A 141 9.78 -6.98 6.02
C GLU A 141 9.70 -6.39 4.62
N VAL A 142 9.30 -5.11 4.50
CA VAL A 142 9.22 -4.40 3.20
C VAL A 142 10.58 -4.40 2.49
N ASN A 143 11.66 -4.17 3.24
CA ASN A 143 13.00 -4.06 2.69
C ASN A 143 13.70 -5.43 2.51
N ARG A 144 13.29 -6.45 3.28
CA ARG A 144 13.90 -7.78 3.27
C ARG A 144 13.36 -8.67 2.17
N TYR A 145 12.03 -8.74 2.01
CA TYR A 145 11.40 -9.72 1.12
C TYR A 145 11.84 -9.53 -0.33
N SER A 146 12.21 -10.65 -0.98
CA SER A 146 12.56 -10.68 -2.39
C SER A 146 11.35 -10.28 -3.26
N GLY A 147 11.59 -9.59 -4.36
CA GLY A 147 10.56 -9.14 -5.29
C GLY A 147 9.70 -7.95 -4.82
N GLY A 148 10.00 -7.42 -3.63
CA GLY A 148 9.21 -6.33 -3.01
C GLY A 148 9.55 -4.93 -3.50
N ARG A 149 10.71 -4.70 -4.12
CA ARG A 149 11.19 -3.40 -4.61
C ARG A 149 11.11 -2.27 -3.57
N SER A 150 11.17 -2.60 -2.27
CA SER A 150 10.94 -1.65 -1.16
C SER A 150 9.60 -0.90 -1.27
N ASP A 151 8.53 -1.59 -1.64
CA ASP A 151 7.20 -1.05 -1.88
C ASP A 151 6.17 -1.76 -0.97
N VAL A 152 5.39 -0.98 -0.21
CA VAL A 152 4.40 -1.53 0.74
C VAL A 152 3.21 -2.19 0.06
N GLY A 153 2.80 -1.73 -1.13
CA GLY A 153 1.75 -2.39 -1.93
C GLY A 153 2.21 -3.78 -2.39
N ARG A 154 3.44 -3.87 -2.91
CA ARG A 154 4.04 -5.16 -3.32
C ARG A 154 4.28 -6.10 -2.14
N LEU A 155 4.59 -5.56 -0.95
CA LEU A 155 4.65 -6.36 0.27
C LEU A 155 3.31 -7.03 0.55
N ALA A 156 2.22 -6.27 0.48
CA ALA A 156 0.87 -6.79 0.79
C ALA A 156 0.47 -7.94 -0.13
N GLY A 157 0.94 -7.99 -1.38
CA GLY A 157 0.75 -9.11 -2.29
C GLY A 157 1.25 -10.47 -1.77
N ASN A 158 2.04 -10.48 -0.68
CA ASN A 158 2.50 -11.71 -0.02
C ASN A 158 1.55 -12.19 1.09
N PHE A 159 0.56 -11.38 1.47
CA PHE A 159 -0.37 -11.75 2.55
C PHE A 159 -1.52 -12.60 2.05
N ALA A 160 -2.05 -13.44 2.92
CA ALA A 160 -3.24 -14.22 2.59
C ALA A 160 -4.42 -13.28 2.29
N GLY A 161 -5.24 -13.65 1.31
CA GLY A 161 -6.35 -12.82 0.83
C GLY A 161 -5.96 -11.74 -0.18
N VAL A 162 -4.68 -11.61 -0.51
CA VAL A 162 -4.19 -10.57 -1.43
C VAL A 162 -3.56 -11.21 -2.67
N SER A 163 -3.86 -10.64 -3.84
CA SER A 163 -3.17 -10.91 -5.09
C SER A 163 -2.74 -9.60 -5.76
N THR A 164 -1.82 -9.67 -6.69
CA THR A 164 -1.43 -8.55 -7.53
C THR A 164 -2.18 -8.60 -8.85
N ALA A 165 -2.51 -7.44 -9.42
CA ALA A 165 -3.13 -7.37 -10.72
C ALA A 165 -2.12 -7.66 -11.84
N ASP A 166 -0.92 -7.10 -11.73
CA ASP A 166 0.22 -7.35 -12.62
C ASP A 166 1.56 -7.02 -11.94
N ASP A 167 2.69 -7.37 -12.60
CA ASP A 167 4.04 -7.14 -12.06
C ASP A 167 4.59 -5.75 -12.33
N SER A 168 4.05 -5.01 -13.30
CA SER A 168 4.49 -3.67 -13.65
C SER A 168 3.98 -2.62 -12.65
N ARG A 169 2.83 -2.90 -12.01
CA ARG A 169 2.14 -2.02 -11.07
C ARG A 169 2.07 -2.61 -9.67
N ASN A 170 1.72 -1.82 -8.70
CA ASN A 170 1.52 -2.26 -7.30
C ASN A 170 0.04 -2.27 -6.88
N ASP A 171 -0.88 -2.31 -7.84
CA ASP A 171 -2.30 -2.52 -7.55
C ASP A 171 -2.50 -3.86 -6.85
N ILE A 172 -3.23 -3.83 -5.75
CA ILE A 172 -3.53 -5.03 -4.97
C ILE A 172 -5.02 -5.34 -5.00
N VAL A 173 -5.30 -6.60 -5.22
CA VAL A 173 -6.62 -7.18 -5.23
C VAL A 173 -6.82 -7.89 -3.91
N ILE A 174 -7.80 -7.48 -3.11
CA ILE A 174 -8.08 -8.06 -1.81
C ILE A 174 -9.35 -8.89 -1.92
N ARG A 175 -9.24 -10.22 -1.67
CA ARG A 175 -10.38 -11.16 -1.69
C ARG A 175 -11.21 -11.10 -2.98
N GLY A 176 -10.54 -10.86 -4.12
CA GLY A 176 -11.18 -10.75 -5.43
C GLY A 176 -11.95 -9.45 -5.69
N ASN A 177 -11.86 -8.45 -4.80
CA ASN A 177 -12.43 -7.14 -5.03
C ASN A 177 -11.58 -6.31 -6.00
N SER A 178 -12.22 -5.39 -6.70
CA SER A 178 -11.53 -4.35 -7.47
C SER A 178 -10.49 -3.61 -6.61
N PRO A 179 -9.31 -3.31 -7.15
CA PRO A 179 -8.30 -2.49 -6.46
C PRO A 179 -8.82 -1.12 -6.02
N THR A 180 -9.80 -0.54 -6.73
CA THR A 180 -10.42 0.76 -6.36
C THR A 180 -11.06 0.76 -4.97
N GLY A 181 -11.38 -0.41 -4.43
CA GLY A 181 -11.93 -0.57 -3.09
C GLY A 181 -10.93 -0.35 -1.95
N LEU A 182 -9.64 -0.13 -2.23
CA LEU A 182 -8.59 0.08 -1.25
C LEU A 182 -8.53 1.53 -0.77
N LEU A 183 -8.41 1.72 0.55
CA LEU A 183 -8.17 3.02 1.17
C LEU A 183 -6.69 3.16 1.58
N TRP A 184 -6.03 4.18 1.06
CA TRP A 184 -4.75 4.64 1.57
C TRP A 184 -4.95 5.71 2.64
N ARG A 185 -4.35 5.53 3.81
CA ARG A 185 -4.28 6.55 4.88
C ARG A 185 -2.83 6.83 5.25
N LEU A 186 -2.50 8.09 5.41
CA LEU A 186 -1.20 8.54 5.90
C LEU A 186 -1.38 9.42 7.13
N GLU A 187 -0.71 9.09 8.25
CA GLU A 187 -0.79 9.84 9.50
C GLU A 187 -2.23 10.04 10.04
N GLY A 188 -3.18 9.17 9.61
CA GLY A 188 -4.56 9.17 10.07
C GLY A 188 -5.58 9.87 9.16
N ILE A 189 -5.20 10.28 7.96
CA ILE A 189 -6.10 10.86 6.95
C ILE A 189 -6.07 10.05 5.64
N PRO A 190 -7.20 9.95 4.92
CA PRO A 190 -7.23 9.43 3.57
C PRO A 190 -6.36 10.27 2.64
N ILE A 191 -5.63 9.59 1.77
CA ILE A 191 -4.80 10.21 0.74
C ILE A 191 -5.14 9.60 -0.62
N PRO A 192 -4.90 10.29 -1.74
CA PRO A 192 -4.96 9.66 -3.05
C PRO A 192 -3.90 8.56 -3.17
N SER A 193 -3.94 7.80 -4.26
CA SER A 193 -2.89 6.80 -4.55
C SER A 193 -1.50 7.40 -4.39
N PRO A 194 -0.66 6.88 -3.46
CA PRO A 194 0.66 7.42 -3.21
C PRO A 194 1.70 6.88 -4.20
N ASN A 195 1.38 6.96 -5.49
CA ASN A 195 2.19 6.39 -6.56
C ASN A 195 2.53 7.41 -7.64
N HIS A 196 3.74 7.29 -8.19
CA HIS A 196 4.11 7.91 -9.45
C HIS A 196 3.35 7.26 -10.61
N PHE A 197 3.06 8.01 -11.65
CA PHE A 197 2.29 7.58 -12.81
C PHE A 197 0.88 7.04 -12.45
N GLY A 198 0.36 7.41 -11.28
CA GLY A 198 -0.98 7.06 -10.85
C GLY A 198 -2.02 7.93 -11.54
N THR A 199 -3.14 7.35 -11.93
CA THR A 199 -4.30 8.06 -12.47
C THR A 199 -5.34 8.35 -11.39
N ILE A 200 -6.21 9.33 -11.63
CA ILE A 200 -7.23 9.72 -10.67
C ILE A 200 -8.25 8.60 -10.48
N GLY A 201 -8.50 8.24 -9.22
CA GLY A 201 -9.45 7.18 -8.84
C GLY A 201 -8.86 5.77 -8.80
N THR A 202 -7.64 5.55 -9.34
CA THR A 202 -6.92 4.28 -9.14
C THR A 202 -6.15 4.28 -7.82
N THR A 203 -5.77 3.12 -7.33
CA THR A 203 -5.09 2.97 -6.03
C THR A 203 -3.64 2.50 -6.15
N GLY A 204 -3.23 2.01 -7.31
CA GLY A 204 -1.89 1.55 -7.62
C GLY A 204 -1.16 2.41 -8.64
N GLY A 205 0.04 1.99 -8.99
CA GLY A 205 0.91 2.59 -9.98
C GLY A 205 2.22 1.82 -10.11
N PRO A 206 3.08 2.16 -11.08
CA PRO A 206 4.35 1.46 -11.29
C PRO A 206 5.35 1.62 -10.15
N VAL A 207 5.39 2.79 -9.51
CA VAL A 207 6.38 3.14 -8.48
C VAL A 207 5.71 3.89 -7.34
N SER A 208 5.90 3.40 -6.11
CA SER A 208 5.40 4.09 -4.92
C SER A 208 6.21 5.37 -4.63
N ALA A 209 5.50 6.44 -4.26
CA ALA A 209 6.08 7.66 -3.69
C ALA A 209 6.31 7.54 -2.18
N LEU A 210 5.87 6.45 -1.55
CA LEU A 210 6.14 6.18 -0.14
C LEU A 210 7.58 5.72 0.05
N ASN A 211 8.34 6.50 0.80
CA ASN A 211 9.72 6.17 1.11
C ASN A 211 9.81 5.32 2.37
N THR A 212 10.22 4.04 2.22
CA THR A 212 10.27 3.07 3.32
C THR A 212 11.24 3.43 4.43
N ASN A 213 12.22 4.29 4.18
CA ASN A 213 13.15 4.77 5.22
C ASN A 213 12.49 5.76 6.20
N LEU A 214 11.36 6.39 5.79
CA LEU A 214 10.58 7.29 6.65
C LEU A 214 9.41 6.59 7.34
N LEU A 215 8.94 5.46 6.82
CA LEU A 215 7.76 4.80 7.35
C LEU A 215 8.07 4.12 8.69
N LYS A 216 7.06 4.04 9.54
CA LYS A 216 7.06 3.17 10.72
C LYS A 216 6.26 1.90 10.45
N ASN A 217 6.31 0.95 11.36
CA ASN A 217 5.41 -0.20 11.33
C ASN A 217 3.97 0.30 11.20
N SER A 218 3.18 -0.35 10.39
CA SER A 218 1.87 0.12 9.97
C SER A 218 0.88 -1.04 9.90
N ASP A 219 -0.41 -0.72 9.84
CA ASP A 219 -1.46 -1.72 9.77
C ASP A 219 -2.00 -1.87 8.34
N PHE A 220 -2.29 -3.12 7.99
CA PHE A 220 -3.02 -3.49 6.80
C PHE A 220 -4.26 -4.30 7.20
N LEU A 221 -5.44 -3.84 6.77
CA LEU A 221 -6.72 -4.45 7.08
C LEU A 221 -7.39 -4.95 5.80
N THR A 222 -7.94 -6.16 5.83
CA THR A 222 -8.52 -6.80 4.63
C THR A 222 -10.03 -6.99 4.70
N SER A 223 -10.68 -6.76 5.83
CA SER A 223 -12.14 -6.88 5.98
C SER A 223 -12.61 -6.44 7.36
N ALA A 224 -13.92 -6.19 7.50
CA ALA A 224 -14.59 -5.88 8.76
C ALA A 224 -13.82 -4.88 9.64
N PHE A 225 -13.23 -3.86 8.99
CA PHE A 225 -12.41 -2.86 9.67
C PHE A 225 -13.23 -1.93 10.56
N PRO A 226 -12.61 -1.30 11.59
CA PRO A 226 -13.27 -0.42 12.56
C PRO A 226 -14.05 0.75 11.93
N ALA A 227 -14.95 1.35 12.72
CA ALA A 227 -15.86 2.41 12.25
C ALA A 227 -15.15 3.72 11.88
N GLU A 228 -13.90 3.91 12.23
CA GLU A 228 -13.10 5.08 11.81
C GLU A 228 -12.64 5.05 10.34
N TYR A 229 -12.84 3.93 9.64
CA TYR A 229 -12.47 3.76 8.23
C TYR A 229 -13.72 3.71 7.37
N GLY A 230 -13.88 4.65 6.48
CA GLY A 230 -15.02 4.73 5.55
C GLY A 230 -14.57 4.88 4.10
N ASN A 231 -15.54 4.89 3.19
CA ASN A 231 -15.33 5.01 1.75
C ASN A 231 -14.33 3.99 1.18
N ALA A 232 -14.45 2.74 1.61
CA ALA A 232 -13.61 1.62 1.22
C ALA A 232 -14.39 0.30 1.23
N LEU A 233 -14.16 -0.58 0.25
CA LEU A 233 -14.82 -1.88 0.11
C LEU A 233 -13.90 -3.06 0.36
N SER A 234 -12.61 -2.95 0.04
CA SER A 234 -11.69 -4.09 0.02
C SER A 234 -10.72 -4.11 1.18
N GLY A 235 -10.11 -2.99 1.53
CA GLY A 235 -9.15 -2.94 2.62
C GLY A 235 -8.60 -1.56 2.90
N VAL A 236 -7.69 -1.49 3.89
CA VAL A 236 -7.08 -0.24 4.35
C VAL A 236 -5.59 -0.43 4.56
N PHE A 237 -4.78 0.47 4.00
CA PHE A 237 -3.42 0.74 4.48
C PHE A 237 -3.45 1.93 5.42
N ASP A 238 -3.16 1.73 6.70
CA ASP A 238 -3.02 2.80 7.69
C ASP A 238 -1.53 3.00 8.01
N ILE A 239 -0.93 3.97 7.33
CA ILE A 239 0.51 4.19 7.26
C ILE A 239 0.89 5.41 8.10
N GLY A 240 2.02 5.32 8.80
CA GLY A 240 2.60 6.44 9.52
C GLY A 240 4.07 6.64 9.22
N PHE A 241 4.54 7.88 9.33
CA PHE A 241 5.95 8.20 9.36
C PHE A 241 6.53 8.00 10.77
N ARG A 242 7.76 7.50 10.85
CA ARG A 242 8.51 7.50 12.10
C ARG A 242 8.97 8.91 12.48
N SER A 243 9.34 9.12 13.71
CA SER A 243 9.98 10.35 14.15
C SER A 243 11.46 10.36 13.77
N GLY A 244 12.03 11.54 13.54
CA GLY A 244 13.47 11.72 13.37
C GLY A 244 14.21 11.56 14.69
N ASN A 245 15.53 11.36 14.62
CA ASN A 245 16.38 11.28 15.81
C ASN A 245 16.33 12.62 16.59
N LYS A 246 16.08 12.57 17.90
CA LYS A 246 15.91 13.75 18.75
C LYS A 246 17.23 14.27 19.35
N ASP A 247 18.31 13.53 19.18
CA ASP A 247 19.59 13.82 19.87
C ASP A 247 20.74 14.14 18.93
N LYS A 248 20.81 13.51 17.77
CA LYS A 248 21.90 13.66 16.81
C LYS A 248 21.40 13.66 15.36
N ILE A 249 22.22 14.22 14.47
CA ILE A 249 22.01 14.11 13.03
C ILE A 249 22.40 12.70 12.58
N GLU A 250 21.55 12.10 11.80
CA GLU A 250 21.77 10.83 11.10
C GLU A 250 21.42 10.98 9.62
N THR A 251 22.13 10.26 8.76
CA THR A 251 21.95 10.33 7.31
C THR A 251 21.85 8.93 6.72
N THR A 252 21.02 8.77 5.70
CA THR A 252 20.96 7.59 4.86
C THR A 252 21.12 8.02 3.41
N LEU A 253 22.00 7.35 2.68
CA LEU A 253 22.13 7.46 1.23
C LEU A 253 21.86 6.10 0.62
N GLN A 254 21.09 6.08 -0.46
CA GLN A 254 20.76 4.84 -1.16
C GLN A 254 20.80 5.07 -2.66
N VAL A 255 21.27 4.06 -3.38
CA VAL A 255 21.25 3.99 -4.84
C VAL A 255 20.69 2.64 -5.24
N GLY A 256 19.72 2.62 -6.13
CA GLY A 256 19.14 1.37 -6.63
C GLY A 256 18.63 1.50 -8.06
N ALA A 257 18.50 0.37 -8.74
CA ALA A 257 18.06 0.35 -10.13
C ALA A 257 16.66 0.95 -10.31
N THR A 258 15.72 0.58 -9.44
CA THR A 258 14.35 1.09 -9.48
C THR A 258 14.13 2.34 -8.65
N THR A 259 14.85 2.49 -7.54
CA THR A 259 14.66 3.63 -6.62
C THR A 259 15.47 4.87 -7.02
N GLY A 260 16.44 4.74 -7.93
CA GLY A 260 17.33 5.83 -8.29
C GLY A 260 18.27 6.21 -7.15
N PHE A 261 18.58 7.50 -7.05
CA PHE A 261 19.32 8.07 -5.92
C PHE A 261 18.34 8.57 -4.86
N GLU A 262 18.62 8.22 -3.61
CA GLU A 262 17.87 8.67 -2.45
C GLU A 262 18.82 9.20 -1.38
N GLY A 263 18.50 10.39 -0.85
CA GLY A 263 19.17 10.98 0.29
C GLY A 263 18.17 11.29 1.39
N MET A 264 18.46 10.87 2.61
CA MET A 264 17.66 11.16 3.80
C MET A 264 18.54 11.73 4.90
N ILE A 265 18.01 12.75 5.57
CA ILE A 265 18.63 13.37 6.74
C ILE A 265 17.59 13.52 7.84
N GLU A 266 18.00 13.25 9.07
CA GLU A 266 17.17 13.40 10.26
C GLU A 266 17.95 13.94 11.43
N GLY A 267 17.27 14.56 12.39
CA GLY A 267 17.93 15.08 13.57
C GLY A 267 17.04 15.96 14.45
N PRO A 268 17.60 16.51 15.55
CA PRO A 268 16.89 17.40 16.44
C PRO A 268 16.65 18.77 15.81
N ILE A 269 15.41 19.28 15.91
CA ILE A 269 15.11 20.71 15.76
C ILE A 269 15.51 21.42 17.06
N SER A 270 15.08 20.87 18.20
CA SER A 270 15.46 21.34 19.52
C SER A 270 15.45 20.17 20.52
N ARG A 271 16.60 19.92 21.14
CA ARG A 271 16.70 18.89 22.20
C ARG A 271 15.91 19.26 23.44
N LYS A 272 15.69 20.55 23.71
CA LYS A 272 15.01 21.04 24.93
C LYS A 272 13.53 20.60 24.99
N ASN A 273 12.84 20.57 23.86
CA ASN A 273 11.43 20.20 23.78
C ASN A 273 11.18 18.87 23.03
N ASN A 274 12.23 18.06 22.82
CA ASN A 274 12.17 16.78 22.14
C ASN A 274 11.61 16.86 20.71
N SER A 275 11.92 17.95 19.99
CA SER A 275 11.50 18.13 18.59
C SER A 275 12.54 17.59 17.62
N SER A 276 12.06 17.03 16.49
CA SER A 276 12.91 16.41 15.47
C SER A 276 12.37 16.66 14.06
N PHE A 277 13.27 16.53 13.10
CA PHE A 277 12.93 16.53 11.68
C PHE A 277 13.41 15.25 11.01
N LEU A 278 12.76 14.90 9.93
CA LEU A 278 13.07 13.78 9.04
C LEU A 278 12.71 14.23 7.64
N VAL A 279 13.67 14.21 6.70
CA VAL A 279 13.48 14.64 5.31
C VAL A 279 14.21 13.69 4.39
N ALA A 280 13.55 13.25 3.33
CA ALA A 280 14.15 12.45 2.26
C ALA A 280 13.77 13.00 0.90
N TYR A 281 14.71 12.94 -0.02
CA TYR A 281 14.52 13.25 -1.43
C TYR A 281 15.00 12.10 -2.29
N ARG A 282 14.21 11.77 -3.32
CA ARG A 282 14.54 10.72 -4.29
C ARG A 282 14.45 11.27 -5.71
N TYR A 283 15.39 10.83 -6.55
CA TYR A 283 15.44 11.13 -7.98
C TYR A 283 15.73 9.85 -8.76
N SER A 284 14.85 9.51 -9.70
CA SER A 284 15.02 8.32 -10.53
C SER A 284 16.01 8.52 -11.67
N PHE A 285 16.71 7.44 -12.03
CA PHE A 285 17.54 7.38 -13.24
C PHE A 285 17.35 6.01 -13.94
N ILE A 286 16.10 5.59 -14.08
CA ILE A 286 15.75 4.30 -14.72
C ILE A 286 16.35 4.18 -16.12
N GLY A 287 16.48 5.28 -16.87
CA GLY A 287 17.17 5.29 -18.16
C GLY A 287 18.61 4.80 -18.12
N VAL A 288 19.31 4.88 -16.98
CA VAL A 288 20.62 4.27 -16.82
C VAL A 288 20.49 2.75 -16.76
N ALA A 289 19.47 2.22 -16.12
CA ALA A 289 19.20 0.79 -16.08
C ALA A 289 18.87 0.23 -17.46
N GLN A 290 18.04 0.94 -18.25
CA GLN A 290 17.77 0.58 -19.64
C GLN A 290 19.03 0.62 -20.52
N SER A 291 19.87 1.65 -20.38
CA SER A 291 21.15 1.75 -21.11
C SER A 291 22.12 0.60 -20.79
N MET A 292 21.90 -0.09 -19.67
CA MET A 292 22.63 -1.31 -19.27
C MET A 292 21.96 -2.60 -19.77
N GLY A 293 20.89 -2.50 -20.58
CA GLY A 293 20.18 -3.64 -21.15
C GLY A 293 19.22 -4.34 -20.17
N MET A 294 18.79 -3.66 -19.11
CA MET A 294 17.76 -4.20 -18.20
C MET A 294 16.37 -3.94 -18.77
N ASP A 295 15.57 -4.99 -18.89
CA ASP A 295 14.17 -4.89 -19.23
C ASP A 295 13.40 -4.29 -18.04
N VAL A 296 12.78 -3.15 -18.27
CA VAL A 296 11.94 -2.45 -17.27
C VAL A 296 10.44 -2.54 -17.61
N GLY A 297 10.08 -3.38 -18.58
CA GLY A 297 8.71 -3.61 -19.04
C GLY A 297 8.24 -2.64 -20.12
N THR A 298 9.09 -1.73 -20.56
CA THR A 298 8.84 -0.79 -21.66
C THR A 298 10.15 -0.19 -22.16
N ASN A 299 10.21 0.16 -23.45
CA ASN A 299 11.32 0.91 -24.03
C ASN A 299 11.30 2.40 -23.66
N ALA A 300 10.15 2.92 -23.20
CA ALA A 300 10.03 4.29 -22.70
C ALA A 300 10.85 4.52 -21.43
N VAL A 301 11.40 5.72 -21.28
CA VAL A 301 12.21 6.12 -20.12
C VAL A 301 11.39 6.89 -19.10
N PRO A 302 10.85 6.25 -18.03
CA PRO A 302 10.16 6.97 -17.00
C PRO A 302 11.14 7.78 -16.13
N SER A 303 10.77 9.01 -15.84
CA SER A 303 11.46 9.88 -14.89
C SER A 303 10.54 10.24 -13.73
N TYR A 304 11.06 10.24 -12.50
CA TYR A 304 10.30 10.68 -11.34
C TYR A 304 11.20 11.23 -10.25
N GLN A 305 10.63 12.07 -9.41
CA GLN A 305 11.25 12.56 -8.19
C GLN A 305 10.22 12.79 -7.11
N ASP A 306 10.63 12.64 -5.86
CA ASP A 306 9.78 12.89 -4.71
C ASP A 306 10.55 13.41 -3.50
N LEU A 307 9.82 14.18 -2.68
CA LEU A 307 10.24 14.70 -1.40
C LEU A 307 9.25 14.19 -0.34
N SER A 308 9.75 13.60 0.74
CA SER A 308 8.96 13.22 1.89
C SER A 308 9.56 13.83 3.15
N PHE A 309 8.71 14.29 4.09
CA PHE A 309 9.20 14.88 5.32
C PHE A 309 8.23 14.71 6.49
N LYS A 310 8.78 14.74 7.70
CA LYS A 310 8.06 14.88 8.96
C LYS A 310 8.83 15.79 9.92
N LEU A 311 8.10 16.72 10.54
CA LEU A 311 8.59 17.64 11.56
C LEU A 311 7.78 17.41 12.83
N ASP A 312 8.37 16.83 13.86
CA ASP A 312 7.80 16.75 15.19
C ASP A 312 8.21 17.97 15.98
N LEU A 313 7.26 18.86 16.28
CA LEU A 313 7.55 20.13 16.93
C LEU A 313 7.77 20.01 18.44
N GLY A 314 7.64 18.76 18.96
CA GLY A 314 7.87 18.46 20.38
C GLY A 314 6.71 18.89 21.27
N LYS A 315 6.99 18.96 22.57
CA LYS A 315 5.99 19.27 23.59
C LYS A 315 5.71 20.76 23.69
N SER A 316 4.43 21.10 23.80
CA SER A 316 3.98 22.45 24.09
C SER A 316 2.79 22.41 25.07
N PRO A 317 2.45 23.54 25.76
CA PRO A 317 1.26 23.63 26.59
C PRO A 317 -0.05 23.40 25.82
N LEU A 318 -0.01 23.60 24.49
CA LEU A 318 -1.15 23.39 23.59
C LEU A 318 -1.21 21.95 23.03
N GLY A 319 -0.35 21.04 23.49
CA GLY A 319 -0.24 19.68 22.97
C GLY A 319 0.91 19.51 21.99
N ASN A 320 0.94 18.38 21.29
CA ASN A 320 1.99 18.02 20.35
C ASN A 320 1.53 18.28 18.91
N PHE A 321 2.36 18.98 18.15
CA PHE A 321 2.13 19.25 16.74
C PHE A 321 3.13 18.49 15.87
N THR A 322 2.64 17.91 14.79
CA THR A 322 3.46 17.25 13.78
C THR A 322 3.06 17.78 12.41
N VAL A 323 4.05 18.20 11.61
CA VAL A 323 3.85 18.55 10.20
C VAL A 323 4.44 17.45 9.34
N PHE A 324 3.72 17.01 8.33
CA PHE A 324 4.18 15.92 7.45
C PHE A 324 3.79 16.17 6.00
N GLY A 325 4.49 15.56 5.08
CA GLY A 325 4.12 15.67 3.67
C GLY A 325 4.90 14.76 2.73
N ILE A 326 4.32 14.61 1.55
CA ILE A 326 4.89 13.98 0.35
C ILE A 326 4.59 14.88 -0.83
N ALA A 327 5.57 15.10 -1.69
CA ALA A 327 5.39 15.75 -2.98
C ALA A 327 6.18 14.99 -4.04
N GLY A 328 5.57 14.72 -5.18
CA GLY A 328 6.21 14.00 -6.27
C GLY A 328 5.69 14.42 -7.63
N ASN A 329 6.54 14.30 -8.63
CA ASN A 329 6.17 14.40 -10.03
C ASN A 329 6.84 13.30 -10.84
N SER A 330 6.20 12.91 -11.92
CA SER A 330 6.68 11.90 -12.85
C SER A 330 6.27 12.21 -14.27
N ALA A 331 7.09 11.80 -15.22
CA ALA A 331 6.85 11.94 -16.63
C ALA A 331 7.38 10.72 -17.40
N ILE A 332 6.66 10.34 -18.44
CA ILE A 332 7.03 9.25 -19.36
C ILE A 332 6.59 9.61 -20.77
N GLU A 333 7.41 9.25 -21.74
CA GLU A 333 7.09 9.36 -23.16
C GLU A 333 7.24 7.99 -23.82
N PHE A 334 6.19 7.57 -24.53
CA PHE A 334 6.22 6.41 -25.42
C PHE A 334 6.23 6.96 -26.84
N LEU A 335 7.32 6.76 -27.56
CA LEU A 335 7.48 7.23 -28.92
C LEU A 335 7.39 6.04 -29.88
N LYS A 336 6.58 6.18 -30.93
CA LYS A 336 6.34 5.15 -31.95
C LYS A 336 7.60 4.42 -32.39
N ASP A 337 8.71 5.17 -32.64
CA ASP A 337 9.96 4.60 -33.14
C ASP A 337 10.78 3.86 -32.05
N GLU A 338 10.35 3.91 -30.79
CA GLU A 338 11.06 3.32 -29.63
C GLU A 338 10.28 2.15 -29.00
N VAL A 339 9.02 1.92 -29.40
CA VAL A 339 8.15 0.87 -28.86
C VAL A 339 7.94 -0.24 -29.87
N ASP A 340 7.60 -1.43 -29.37
CA ASP A 340 7.22 -2.58 -30.17
C ASP A 340 5.86 -3.16 -29.74
N ALA A 341 5.35 -4.12 -30.49
CA ALA A 341 4.04 -4.73 -30.26
C ALA A 341 3.92 -5.48 -28.92
N THR A 342 5.01 -5.70 -28.20
CA THR A 342 5.05 -6.39 -26.91
C THR A 342 5.22 -5.44 -25.72
N ASP A 343 5.47 -4.14 -25.99
CA ASP A 343 5.56 -3.12 -24.95
C ASP A 343 4.25 -2.98 -24.19
N LEU A 344 4.34 -2.92 -22.87
CA LEU A 344 3.20 -2.66 -22.03
C LEU A 344 2.73 -1.21 -22.22
N PHE A 345 1.41 -1.02 -22.42
CA PHE A 345 0.76 0.30 -22.45
C PHE A 345 1.18 1.23 -23.60
N ALA A 346 1.86 0.71 -24.63
CA ALA A 346 2.29 1.45 -25.81
C ALA A 346 1.65 0.90 -27.09
N PHE A 347 1.60 1.74 -28.14
CA PHE A 347 1.08 1.37 -29.45
C PHE A 347 2.08 1.81 -30.54
N GLU A 348 2.31 0.95 -31.53
CA GLU A 348 3.29 1.18 -32.62
C GLU A 348 2.90 2.32 -33.58
N ASP A 349 1.65 2.77 -33.53
CA ASP A 349 1.12 3.85 -34.38
C ASP A 349 0.81 5.14 -33.59
N GLU A 350 1.29 5.24 -32.33
CA GLU A 350 1.00 6.38 -31.47
C GLU A 350 2.25 6.89 -30.72
N ASP A 351 2.30 8.21 -30.52
CA ASP A 351 3.15 8.84 -29.53
C ASP A 351 2.31 9.21 -28.32
N THR A 352 2.71 8.80 -27.13
CA THR A 352 2.03 9.16 -25.88
C THR A 352 3.00 9.86 -24.92
N LYS A 353 2.63 11.04 -24.46
CA LYS A 353 3.31 11.79 -23.40
C LYS A 353 2.42 11.90 -22.20
N ALA A 354 2.90 11.44 -21.05
CA ALA A 354 2.15 11.46 -19.81
C ALA A 354 2.96 12.04 -18.66
N ASP A 355 2.36 12.91 -17.88
CA ASP A 355 2.90 13.42 -16.63
C ASP A 355 1.89 13.31 -15.48
N SER A 356 2.38 13.05 -14.27
CA SER A 356 1.56 13.04 -13.08
C SER A 356 2.23 13.77 -11.92
N ARG A 357 1.41 14.32 -11.04
CA ARG A 357 1.83 15.08 -9.86
C ARG A 357 1.05 14.62 -8.65
N LEU A 358 1.73 14.57 -7.52
CA LEU A 358 1.17 14.25 -6.22
C LEU A 358 1.69 15.23 -5.19
N ALA A 359 0.82 15.76 -4.33
CA ALA A 359 1.21 16.55 -3.18
C ALA A 359 0.29 16.24 -2.01
N ILE A 360 0.86 16.00 -0.84
CA ILE A 360 0.15 15.79 0.42
C ILE A 360 0.91 16.58 1.47
N VAL A 361 0.20 17.44 2.21
CA VAL A 361 0.76 18.13 3.36
C VAL A 361 -0.29 18.16 4.46
N GLY A 362 0.12 17.90 5.69
CA GLY A 362 -0.79 17.90 6.82
C GLY A 362 -0.16 18.36 8.12
N VAL A 363 -1.00 18.84 9.00
CA VAL A 363 -0.66 19.19 10.39
C VAL A 363 -1.53 18.33 11.29
N LYS A 364 -0.89 17.55 12.14
CA LYS A 364 -1.53 16.73 13.17
C LYS A 364 -1.31 17.35 14.52
N HIS A 365 -2.37 17.46 15.28
CA HIS A 365 -2.38 17.95 16.65
C HIS A 365 -2.90 16.85 17.58
N ASN A 366 -2.14 16.54 18.62
CA ASN A 366 -2.54 15.61 19.68
C ASN A 366 -2.54 16.34 21.02
N PHE A 367 -3.71 16.42 21.65
CA PHE A 367 -3.90 17.13 22.90
C PHE A 367 -4.47 16.19 23.98
N LEU A 368 -3.68 15.96 25.02
CA LEU A 368 -4.09 15.18 26.20
C LEU A 368 -5.01 16.04 27.07
N LEU A 369 -6.29 15.70 27.13
CA LEU A 369 -7.28 16.38 27.93
C LEU A 369 -7.24 15.92 29.40
N SER A 370 -6.90 14.68 29.63
CA SER A 370 -6.72 14.07 30.95
C SER A 370 -5.89 12.80 30.87
N ASN A 371 -5.59 12.19 32.01
CA ASN A 371 -4.91 10.88 32.06
C ASN A 371 -5.71 9.72 31.42
N LYS A 372 -6.89 9.96 30.87
CA LYS A 372 -7.74 8.93 30.26
C LYS A 372 -8.37 9.38 28.95
N SER A 373 -8.03 10.55 28.45
CA SER A 373 -8.65 11.07 27.25
C SER A 373 -7.76 12.03 26.47
N TYR A 374 -7.87 11.98 25.17
CA TYR A 374 -7.19 12.89 24.25
C TYR A 374 -8.10 13.27 23.08
N LEU A 375 -7.77 14.40 22.50
CA LEU A 375 -8.30 14.90 21.23
C LEU A 375 -7.19 14.85 20.19
N LYS A 376 -7.44 14.18 19.06
CA LYS A 376 -6.54 14.20 17.92
C LYS A 376 -7.23 14.87 16.74
N SER A 377 -6.60 15.89 16.19
CA SER A 377 -7.11 16.65 15.06
C SER A 377 -6.05 16.73 13.96
N ILE A 378 -6.48 16.61 12.72
CA ILE A 378 -5.58 16.65 11.55
C ILE A 378 -6.25 17.52 10.50
N ILE A 379 -5.52 18.50 10.01
CA ILE A 379 -5.86 19.25 8.81
C ILE A 379 -4.86 18.91 7.74
N SER A 380 -5.31 18.63 6.54
CA SER A 380 -4.42 18.32 5.42
C SER A 380 -4.97 18.81 4.10
N TYR A 381 -4.05 19.09 3.22
CA TYR A 381 -4.30 19.33 1.81
C TYR A 381 -3.61 18.23 1.02
N SER A 382 -4.33 17.61 0.09
CA SER A 382 -3.79 16.68 -0.89
C SER A 382 -4.21 17.08 -2.29
N GLY A 383 -3.31 16.92 -3.25
CA GLY A 383 -3.60 17.15 -4.66
C GLY A 383 -2.93 16.06 -5.49
N ASN A 384 -3.65 15.55 -6.47
CA ASN A 384 -3.09 14.75 -7.55
C ASN A 384 -3.61 15.24 -8.89
N GLY A 385 -2.77 15.12 -9.90
CA GLY A 385 -3.11 15.52 -11.25
C GLY A 385 -2.41 14.65 -12.26
N VAL A 386 -3.07 14.39 -13.36
CA VAL A 386 -2.58 13.62 -14.48
C VAL A 386 -2.85 14.39 -15.75
N ARG A 387 -1.87 14.44 -16.60
CA ARG A 387 -1.99 14.94 -17.95
C ARG A 387 -1.43 13.93 -18.92
N PHE A 388 -2.12 13.65 -19.98
CA PHE A 388 -1.53 12.99 -21.14
C PHE A 388 -1.97 13.60 -22.46
N THR A 389 -1.15 13.44 -23.48
CA THR A 389 -1.45 13.71 -24.88
C THR A 389 -1.05 12.49 -25.68
N ARG A 390 -1.98 11.97 -26.46
CA ARG A 390 -1.78 10.87 -27.38
C ARG A 390 -1.94 11.41 -28.80
N GLU A 391 -0.92 11.19 -29.61
CA GLU A 391 -0.90 11.57 -31.03
C GLU A 391 -0.87 10.27 -31.84
N ARG A 392 -1.72 10.12 -32.84
CA ARG A 392 -1.78 8.95 -33.71
C ARG A 392 -1.28 9.29 -35.10
N TYR A 393 -0.54 8.37 -35.68
CA TYR A 393 -0.07 8.46 -37.06
C TYR A 393 -1.13 7.85 -37.98
N TYR A 394 -1.59 8.64 -38.95
CA TYR A 394 -2.50 8.21 -40.00
C TYR A 394 -1.72 8.01 -41.29
N ASN A 395 -1.98 6.90 -42.01
CA ASN A 395 -1.27 6.54 -43.25
C ASN A 395 0.27 6.64 -43.15
N PRO A 396 0.91 5.97 -42.17
CA PRO A 396 2.34 6.13 -41.88
C PRO A 396 3.23 5.77 -43.08
N GLU A 397 2.77 4.91 -44.03
CA GLU A 397 3.52 4.55 -45.25
C GLU A 397 3.58 5.68 -46.28
N THR A 398 2.53 6.52 -46.36
CA THR A 398 2.42 7.59 -47.35
C THR A 398 2.79 8.97 -46.80
N LYS A 399 2.62 9.18 -45.50
CA LYS A 399 2.92 10.43 -44.78
C LYS A 399 3.48 10.11 -43.37
N PRO A 400 4.72 9.64 -43.29
CA PRO A 400 5.27 9.13 -42.01
C PRO A 400 5.38 10.16 -40.90
N GLU A 401 5.36 11.46 -41.22
CA GLU A 401 5.41 12.54 -40.22
C GLU A 401 4.02 13.16 -39.93
N SER A 402 2.96 12.67 -40.57
CA SER A 402 1.60 13.17 -40.37
C SER A 402 1.00 12.51 -39.15
N LYS A 403 0.91 13.25 -38.06
CA LYS A 403 0.22 12.79 -36.84
C LYS A 403 -0.75 13.85 -36.32
N GLU A 404 -1.86 13.38 -35.78
CA GLU A 404 -2.91 14.20 -35.21
C GLU A 404 -3.15 13.84 -33.74
N ILE A 405 -3.61 14.80 -32.96
CA ILE A 405 -3.99 14.55 -31.57
C ILE A 405 -5.18 13.60 -31.53
N PHE A 406 -4.97 12.41 -30.99
CA PHE A 406 -6.00 11.38 -30.85
C PHE A 406 -6.71 11.43 -29.51
N ALA A 407 -6.00 11.78 -28.42
CA ALA A 407 -6.61 11.97 -27.12
C ALA A 407 -5.82 12.94 -26.25
N THR A 408 -6.52 13.67 -25.41
CA THR A 408 -5.94 14.51 -24.36
C THR A 408 -6.67 14.29 -23.05
N LEU A 409 -5.93 14.31 -21.94
CA LEU A 409 -6.47 14.29 -20.59
C LEU A 409 -5.74 15.33 -19.74
N ASN A 410 -6.50 16.07 -18.94
CA ASN A 410 -5.96 16.97 -17.93
C ASN A 410 -6.89 16.95 -16.70
N ASP A 411 -6.65 15.99 -15.85
CA ASP A 411 -7.46 15.76 -14.66
C ASP A 411 -6.71 16.21 -13.41
N GLN A 412 -7.41 16.89 -12.51
CA GLN A 412 -6.86 17.33 -11.23
C GLN A 412 -7.91 17.18 -10.12
N LEU A 413 -7.48 16.65 -8.99
CA LEU A 413 -8.24 16.64 -7.74
C LEU A 413 -7.43 17.32 -6.64
N GLN A 414 -8.09 18.19 -5.87
CA GLN A 414 -7.50 18.89 -4.73
C GLN A 414 -8.44 18.72 -3.53
N THR A 415 -8.01 18.06 -2.48
CA THR A 415 -8.84 17.75 -1.33
C THR A 415 -8.30 18.42 -0.08
N LEU A 416 -9.15 19.24 0.54
CA LEU A 416 -8.95 19.71 1.91
C LEU A 416 -9.65 18.72 2.85
N SER A 417 -8.89 18.09 3.76
CA SER A 417 -9.41 17.15 4.75
C SER A 417 -9.26 17.71 6.16
N LEU A 418 -10.31 17.57 6.97
CA LEU A 418 -10.30 17.85 8.39
C LEU A 418 -10.80 16.58 9.11
N SER A 419 -9.93 15.96 9.90
CA SER A 419 -10.26 14.83 10.76
C SER A 419 -10.10 15.25 12.21
N SER A 420 -11.11 14.98 13.03
CA SER A 420 -10.99 15.19 14.48
C SER A 420 -11.72 14.08 15.23
N TYR A 421 -11.08 13.53 16.25
CA TYR A 421 -11.71 12.56 17.12
C TYR A 421 -11.29 12.70 18.58
N TYR A 422 -12.23 12.40 19.44
CA TYR A 422 -12.07 12.30 20.87
C TYR A 422 -12.01 10.84 21.29
N ASN A 423 -10.98 10.47 22.05
CA ASN A 423 -10.80 9.15 22.62
C ASN A 423 -10.89 9.22 24.14
N LYS A 424 -11.62 8.29 24.74
CA LYS A 424 -11.84 8.19 26.19
C LYS A 424 -11.68 6.76 26.67
N LYS A 425 -10.71 6.54 27.54
CA LYS A 425 -10.59 5.34 28.36
C LYS A 425 -11.39 5.55 29.63
N PHE A 426 -12.55 4.92 29.75
CA PHE A 426 -13.40 5.03 30.96
C PHE A 426 -12.77 4.25 32.12
N ASN A 427 -12.27 3.05 31.80
CA ASN A 427 -11.54 2.17 32.71
C ASN A 427 -10.75 1.14 31.88
N SER A 428 -10.09 0.18 32.53
CA SER A 428 -9.34 -0.89 31.85
C SER A 428 -10.19 -1.78 30.93
N ARG A 429 -11.55 -1.76 31.08
CA ARG A 429 -12.46 -2.57 30.28
C ARG A 429 -13.11 -1.83 29.13
N LEU A 430 -13.29 -0.51 29.23
CA LEU A 430 -14.07 0.27 28.27
C LEU A 430 -13.28 1.45 27.76
N THR A 431 -13.05 1.47 26.47
CA THR A 431 -12.52 2.60 25.70
C THR A 431 -13.50 2.94 24.59
N ALA A 432 -13.77 4.21 24.37
CA ALA A 432 -14.63 4.68 23.29
C ALA A 432 -13.96 5.81 22.52
N ARG A 433 -14.25 5.87 21.23
CA ARG A 433 -13.77 6.88 20.30
C ARG A 433 -14.92 7.38 19.44
N ALA A 434 -15.04 8.70 19.30
CA ALA A 434 -15.99 9.32 18.39
C ALA A 434 -15.29 10.43 17.61
N GLY A 435 -15.58 10.54 16.34
CA GLY A 435 -14.91 11.50 15.46
C GLY A 435 -15.68 11.78 14.19
N VAL A 436 -15.12 12.69 13.41
CA VAL A 436 -15.62 13.07 12.09
C VAL A 436 -14.45 13.31 11.14
N LEU A 437 -14.61 12.85 9.91
CA LEU A 437 -13.77 13.21 8.78
C LEU A 437 -14.62 14.04 7.82
N PHE A 438 -14.14 15.23 7.51
CA PHE A 438 -14.71 16.14 6.50
C PHE A 438 -13.70 16.27 5.35
N GLN A 439 -14.15 16.06 4.12
CA GLN A 439 -13.33 16.19 2.92
C GLN A 439 -14.06 17.07 1.90
N LYS A 440 -13.44 18.18 1.51
CA LYS A 440 -13.90 19.02 0.40
C LYS A 440 -12.94 18.88 -0.77
N THR A 441 -13.43 18.33 -1.88
CA THR A 441 -12.64 18.06 -3.07
C THR A 441 -13.04 19.02 -4.18
N ALA A 442 -12.08 19.83 -4.66
CA ALA A 442 -12.18 20.55 -5.92
C ALA A 442 -11.78 19.60 -7.06
N VAL A 443 -12.60 19.56 -8.09
CA VAL A 443 -12.53 18.59 -9.19
C VAL A 443 -12.40 19.36 -10.49
N GLN A 444 -11.33 19.14 -11.22
CA GLN A 444 -11.16 19.58 -12.60
C GLN A 444 -10.85 18.35 -13.44
N LEU A 445 -11.81 17.95 -14.26
CA LEU A 445 -11.68 16.80 -15.15
C LEU A 445 -11.92 17.26 -16.57
N ASN A 446 -10.97 17.03 -17.46
CA ASN A 446 -11.10 17.34 -18.87
C ASN A 446 -10.44 16.25 -19.70
N GLN A 447 -11.26 15.56 -20.49
CA GLN A 447 -10.80 14.59 -21.48
C GLN A 447 -11.48 14.80 -22.81
N LYS A 448 -10.67 14.74 -23.87
CA LYS A 448 -11.13 14.65 -25.25
C LYS A 448 -10.53 13.41 -25.89
N SER A 449 -11.28 12.75 -26.76
CA SER A 449 -10.81 11.57 -27.48
C SER A 449 -11.46 11.48 -28.85
N ALA A 450 -10.69 11.10 -29.83
CA ALA A 450 -11.17 10.73 -31.16
C ALA A 450 -11.69 9.29 -31.20
N GLU A 451 -11.39 8.45 -30.20
CA GLU A 451 -11.85 7.05 -30.09
C GLU A 451 -13.37 6.92 -30.13
N PHE A 452 -14.07 7.92 -29.57
CA PHE A 452 -15.54 7.99 -29.52
C PHE A 452 -16.10 9.00 -30.52
N GLY A 453 -15.23 9.57 -31.36
CA GLY A 453 -15.57 10.58 -32.34
C GLY A 453 -16.23 9.98 -33.60
N ILE A 454 -16.66 10.89 -34.49
CA ILE A 454 -17.19 10.58 -35.80
C ILE A 454 -16.28 11.32 -36.79
N ASP A 455 -15.97 10.70 -37.90
CA ASP A 455 -15.36 11.37 -39.03
C ASP A 455 -16.46 12.17 -39.77
N ASN A 456 -16.52 13.46 -39.54
CA ASN A 456 -17.56 14.33 -40.10
C ASN A 456 -17.20 14.87 -41.46
N ASN A 457 -15.98 14.71 -41.94
CA ASN A 457 -15.46 15.30 -43.16
C ASN A 457 -14.91 14.27 -44.16
N ASP A 458 -15.04 12.97 -43.87
CA ASP A 458 -14.62 11.85 -44.70
C ASP A 458 -13.10 11.91 -45.02
N ASP A 459 -12.27 12.40 -44.09
CA ASP A 459 -10.81 12.43 -44.24
C ASP A 459 -10.08 11.25 -43.58
N GLU A 460 -10.84 10.27 -43.11
CA GLU A 460 -10.35 9.07 -42.35
C GLU A 460 -9.75 9.40 -40.98
N ILE A 461 -9.96 10.63 -40.48
CA ILE A 461 -9.52 11.07 -39.16
C ILE A 461 -10.76 11.31 -38.29
N TYR A 462 -10.88 10.62 -37.18
CA TYR A 462 -11.97 10.85 -36.24
C TYR A 462 -11.81 12.16 -35.49
N ASP A 463 -12.88 12.94 -35.46
CA ASP A 463 -12.91 14.20 -34.73
C ASP A 463 -12.74 14.02 -33.23
N LEU A 464 -11.98 14.94 -32.63
CA LEU A 464 -11.78 14.99 -31.20
C LEU A 464 -13.05 15.46 -30.48
N ILE A 465 -13.73 14.55 -29.79
CA ILE A 465 -14.92 14.90 -29.01
C ILE A 465 -14.59 15.06 -27.52
N GLU A 466 -15.38 15.91 -26.87
CA GLU A 466 -15.31 16.04 -25.41
C GLU A 466 -15.96 14.81 -24.75
N VAL A 467 -15.16 14.03 -24.00
CA VAL A 467 -15.65 12.88 -23.24
C VAL A 467 -16.21 13.33 -21.91
N TYR A 468 -15.49 14.19 -21.21
CA TYR A 468 -15.96 14.92 -20.04
C TYR A 468 -15.22 16.25 -19.88
N ASN A 469 -15.90 17.19 -19.23
CA ASN A 469 -15.33 18.46 -18.83
C ASN A 469 -16.13 18.95 -17.63
N PHE A 470 -15.52 18.85 -16.45
CA PHE A 470 -16.18 19.17 -15.20
C PHE A 470 -15.24 20.00 -14.31
N ASP A 471 -15.73 21.12 -13.82
CA ASP A 471 -15.03 22.01 -12.90
C ASP A 471 -16.00 22.41 -11.77
N ALA A 472 -15.86 21.79 -10.62
CA ALA A 472 -16.69 22.05 -9.45
C ALA A 472 -16.04 21.53 -8.17
N SER A 473 -16.82 21.52 -7.08
CA SER A 473 -16.41 20.90 -5.83
C SER A 473 -17.49 19.98 -5.26
N THR A 474 -17.07 18.98 -4.55
CA THR A 474 -17.94 18.07 -3.79
C THR A 474 -17.43 17.90 -2.36
N THR A 475 -18.30 17.44 -1.48
CA THR A 475 -17.98 17.23 -0.05
C THR A 475 -18.42 15.83 0.36
N LEU A 476 -17.55 15.15 1.12
CA LEU A 476 -17.86 13.89 1.81
C LEU A 476 -17.66 14.11 3.30
N VAL A 477 -18.70 13.81 4.08
CA VAL A 477 -18.69 13.93 5.56
C VAL A 477 -18.88 12.55 6.17
N GLN A 478 -17.98 12.15 7.06
CA GLN A 478 -17.91 10.81 7.62
C GLN A 478 -17.83 10.85 9.16
N PRO A 479 -18.95 11.03 9.90
CA PRO A 479 -18.98 10.87 11.34
C PRO A 479 -18.95 9.40 11.73
N TYR A 480 -18.29 9.09 12.85
CA TYR A 480 -18.27 7.75 13.42
C TYR A 480 -18.21 7.74 14.94
N ALA A 481 -18.67 6.64 15.53
CA ALA A 481 -18.48 6.33 16.94
C ALA A 481 -18.22 4.84 17.11
N GLN A 482 -17.27 4.48 17.96
CA GLN A 482 -16.92 3.10 18.25
C GLN A 482 -16.46 2.92 19.68
N ALA A 483 -16.58 1.70 20.18
CA ALA A 483 -16.15 1.33 21.51
C ALA A 483 -15.54 -0.08 21.52
N GLN A 484 -14.51 -0.26 22.33
CA GLN A 484 -13.95 -1.53 22.72
C GLN A 484 -14.38 -1.84 24.15
N PHE A 485 -14.96 -3.03 24.34
CA PHE A 485 -15.36 -3.52 25.63
C PHE A 485 -14.70 -4.88 25.94
N ARG A 486 -13.75 -4.88 26.86
CA ARG A 486 -13.09 -6.08 27.39
C ARG A 486 -13.95 -6.66 28.48
N LEU A 487 -14.85 -7.60 28.13
CA LEU A 487 -15.77 -8.24 29.08
C LEU A 487 -15.01 -8.96 30.21
N ASN A 488 -13.93 -9.65 29.83
CA ASN A 488 -12.95 -10.29 30.70
C ASN A 488 -11.62 -10.42 29.95
N GLU A 489 -10.62 -11.10 30.51
CA GLU A 489 -9.32 -11.32 29.89
C GLU A 489 -9.37 -12.07 28.56
N LYS A 490 -10.42 -12.88 28.37
CA LYS A 490 -10.56 -13.74 27.22
C LYS A 490 -11.48 -13.20 26.14
N LEU A 491 -12.32 -12.25 26.44
CA LEU A 491 -13.40 -11.82 25.56
C LEU A 491 -13.43 -10.31 25.39
N THR A 492 -13.14 -9.85 24.19
CA THR A 492 -13.19 -8.45 23.79
C THR A 492 -14.22 -8.26 22.68
N LEU A 493 -15.07 -7.29 22.84
CA LEU A 493 -16.08 -6.85 21.88
C LEU A 493 -15.74 -5.46 21.39
N ASN A 494 -15.67 -5.27 20.08
CA ASN A 494 -15.58 -3.97 19.41
C ASN A 494 -16.87 -3.73 18.63
N GLY A 495 -17.49 -2.58 18.82
CA GLY A 495 -18.69 -2.20 18.10
C GLY A 495 -18.65 -0.74 17.71
N GLY A 496 -19.24 -0.40 16.56
CA GLY A 496 -19.26 0.97 16.09
C GLY A 496 -20.27 1.21 14.98
N LEU A 497 -20.52 2.48 14.76
CA LEU A 497 -21.32 3.01 13.65
C LEU A 497 -20.48 4.01 12.89
N HIS A 498 -20.45 3.87 11.58
CA HIS A 498 -19.92 4.84 10.64
C HIS A 498 -21.08 5.39 9.81
N ALA A 499 -21.05 6.65 9.44
CA ALA A 499 -22.01 7.20 8.49
C ALA A 499 -21.28 8.01 7.43
N GLN A 500 -21.86 8.09 6.25
CA GLN A 500 -21.35 8.90 5.15
C GLN A 500 -22.49 9.76 4.58
N TYR A 501 -22.19 11.03 4.32
CA TYR A 501 -23.00 11.93 3.53
C TYR A 501 -22.18 12.45 2.36
N TYR A 502 -22.67 12.26 1.15
CA TYR A 502 -21.98 12.67 -0.09
C TYR A 502 -22.79 13.75 -0.80
N GLN A 503 -22.26 14.97 -0.80
CA GLN A 503 -22.93 16.16 -1.32
C GLN A 503 -23.21 16.09 -2.83
N LEU A 504 -22.39 15.35 -3.61
CA LEU A 504 -22.54 15.33 -5.07
C LEU A 504 -23.93 14.85 -5.53
N ASN A 505 -24.52 13.94 -4.77
CA ASN A 505 -25.83 13.32 -5.05
C ASN A 505 -26.78 13.30 -3.84
N ASP A 506 -26.41 13.98 -2.75
CA ASP A 506 -27.16 14.05 -1.48
C ASP A 506 -27.44 12.70 -0.79
N ASN A 507 -26.65 11.67 -1.13
CA ASN A 507 -26.81 10.34 -0.55
C ASN A 507 -26.21 10.22 0.85
N THR A 508 -26.89 9.44 1.69
CA THR A 508 -26.46 9.14 3.06
C THR A 508 -26.55 7.65 3.34
N ILE A 509 -25.56 7.11 4.04
CA ILE A 509 -25.57 5.72 4.50
C ILE A 509 -25.08 5.61 5.95
N VAL A 510 -25.57 4.60 6.68
CA VAL A 510 -25.10 4.22 8.03
C VAL A 510 -24.61 2.79 8.01
N GLU A 511 -23.43 2.59 8.54
CA GLU A 511 -22.65 1.34 8.43
C GLU A 511 -22.34 0.79 9.83
N PRO A 512 -23.07 -0.24 10.29
CA PRO A 512 -22.73 -0.94 11.52
C PRO A 512 -21.50 -1.82 11.37
N ARG A 513 -20.68 -1.86 12.40
CA ARG A 513 -19.46 -2.65 12.52
C ARG A 513 -19.44 -3.39 13.85
N LEU A 514 -19.06 -4.67 13.83
CA LEU A 514 -18.97 -5.50 15.03
C LEU A 514 -17.80 -6.48 14.89
N ALA A 515 -17.01 -6.58 15.94
CA ALA A 515 -15.93 -7.56 16.02
C ALA A 515 -15.87 -8.19 17.41
N LEU A 516 -15.69 -9.48 17.46
CA LEU A 516 -15.52 -10.25 18.69
C LEU A 516 -14.18 -10.97 18.63
N ASN A 517 -13.42 -10.88 19.71
CA ASN A 517 -12.16 -11.60 19.91
C ASN A 517 -12.28 -12.47 21.14
N TYR A 518 -12.05 -13.77 20.99
CA TYR A 518 -12.11 -14.76 22.08
C TYR A 518 -10.80 -15.52 22.23
N GLN A 519 -10.06 -15.23 23.29
CA GLN A 519 -8.83 -15.93 23.70
C GLN A 519 -9.23 -17.19 24.47
N ALA A 520 -9.42 -18.32 23.78
CA ALA A 520 -9.86 -19.56 24.40
C ALA A 520 -8.78 -20.14 25.34
N THR A 521 -7.52 -20.11 24.92
CA THR A 521 -6.32 -20.47 25.68
C THR A 521 -5.18 -19.53 25.29
N ASP A 522 -4.03 -19.59 25.94
CA ASP A 522 -2.83 -18.80 25.59
C ASP A 522 -2.34 -19.05 24.15
N LYS A 523 -2.78 -20.14 23.54
CA LYS A 523 -2.39 -20.53 22.18
C LYS A 523 -3.48 -20.34 21.13
N HIS A 524 -4.75 -20.32 21.51
CA HIS A 524 -5.89 -20.34 20.60
C HIS A 524 -6.74 -19.09 20.76
N ARG A 525 -6.85 -18.29 19.70
CA ARG A 525 -7.69 -17.12 19.61
C ARG A 525 -8.65 -17.24 18.45
N PHE A 526 -9.93 -16.95 18.68
CA PHE A 526 -10.98 -16.93 17.68
C PHE A 526 -11.45 -15.51 17.47
N ASN A 527 -11.68 -15.12 16.23
CA ASN A 527 -12.12 -13.80 15.83
C ASN A 527 -13.39 -13.93 14.97
N LEU A 528 -14.38 -13.12 15.26
CA LEU A 528 -15.59 -12.98 14.44
C LEU A 528 -15.77 -11.52 14.10
N GLY A 529 -15.95 -11.21 12.81
CA GLY A 529 -16.18 -9.85 12.32
C GLY A 529 -17.38 -9.74 11.41
N TYR A 530 -18.12 -8.66 11.57
CA TYR A 530 -19.14 -8.20 10.65
C TYR A 530 -18.97 -6.71 10.37
N GLY A 531 -19.12 -6.29 9.12
CA GLY A 531 -19.18 -4.89 8.76
C GLY A 531 -19.99 -4.66 7.49
N LEU A 532 -20.87 -3.67 7.52
CA LEU A 532 -21.37 -3.03 6.31
C LEU A 532 -20.36 -1.95 5.92
N HIS A 533 -19.89 -2.00 4.69
CA HIS A 533 -18.93 -1.05 4.11
C HIS A 533 -19.51 -0.48 2.83
N SER A 534 -19.21 0.78 2.53
CA SER A 534 -19.66 1.41 1.30
C SER A 534 -18.61 2.33 0.70
N GLN A 535 -18.73 2.57 -0.60
CA GLN A 535 -17.79 3.42 -1.34
C GLN A 535 -18.50 4.16 -2.47
N THR A 536 -18.06 5.40 -2.72
CA THR A 536 -18.46 6.18 -3.90
C THR A 536 -17.80 5.64 -5.16
N LEU A 537 -18.44 5.79 -6.30
CA LEU A 537 -17.81 5.51 -7.60
C LEU A 537 -16.62 6.48 -7.83
N PRO A 538 -15.52 6.06 -8.48
CA PRO A 538 -14.45 6.96 -8.89
C PRO A 538 -14.98 8.14 -9.72
N LEU A 539 -14.54 9.35 -9.37
CA LEU A 539 -15.05 10.59 -9.94
C LEU A 539 -15.02 10.68 -11.47
N PRO A 540 -13.98 10.19 -12.20
CA PRO A 540 -14.00 10.19 -13.66
C PRO A 540 -15.19 9.43 -14.25
N MET A 541 -15.57 8.30 -13.67
CA MET A 541 -16.75 7.54 -14.10
C MET A 541 -18.05 8.19 -13.64
N GLN A 542 -18.08 8.75 -12.44
CA GLN A 542 -19.29 9.37 -11.89
C GLN A 542 -19.65 10.68 -12.62
N LEU A 543 -18.64 11.38 -13.14
CA LEU A 543 -18.77 12.65 -13.83
C LEU A 543 -18.60 12.55 -15.35
N SER A 544 -18.59 11.33 -15.91
CA SER A 544 -18.61 11.14 -17.34
C SER A 544 -19.85 11.79 -17.93
N SER A 545 -19.70 12.50 -19.07
CA SER A 545 -20.78 13.28 -19.66
C SER A 545 -21.34 12.63 -20.92
N LYS A 546 -22.61 12.93 -21.21
CA LYS A 546 -23.27 12.58 -22.45
C LYS A 546 -23.83 13.85 -23.06
N ILE A 547 -23.54 14.06 -24.34
CA ILE A 547 -24.16 15.16 -25.14
C ILE A 547 -25.25 14.54 -25.97
N GLN A 548 -26.49 15.03 -25.79
CA GLN A 548 -27.64 14.63 -26.58
C GLN A 548 -28.42 15.90 -26.97
N ASP A 549 -28.66 16.05 -28.27
CA ASP A 549 -29.33 17.23 -28.82
C ASP A 549 -28.68 18.58 -28.41
N GLY A 550 -27.33 18.58 -28.29
CA GLY A 550 -26.56 19.74 -27.86
C GLY A 550 -26.63 20.01 -26.34
N ILE A 551 -27.35 19.20 -25.57
CA ILE A 551 -27.47 19.31 -24.12
C ILE A 551 -26.48 18.34 -23.46
N LYS A 552 -25.59 18.90 -22.65
CA LYS A 552 -24.63 18.10 -21.84
C LYS A 552 -25.29 17.66 -20.54
N THR A 553 -25.23 16.37 -20.25
CA THR A 553 -25.75 15.77 -19.04
C THR A 553 -24.67 14.90 -18.36
N TYR A 554 -24.85 14.60 -17.07
CA TYR A 554 -23.99 13.70 -16.28
C TYR A 554 -24.84 12.58 -15.66
N PRO A 555 -25.20 11.56 -16.44
CA PRO A 555 -26.18 10.56 -15.99
C PRO A 555 -25.73 9.77 -14.76
N ASN A 556 -24.42 9.50 -14.64
CA ASN A 556 -23.85 8.73 -13.51
C ASN A 556 -23.74 9.53 -12.20
N ARG A 557 -24.01 10.84 -12.23
CA ARG A 557 -23.85 11.71 -11.05
C ARG A 557 -24.73 11.30 -9.87
N SER A 558 -25.91 10.73 -10.14
CA SER A 558 -26.88 10.33 -9.13
C SER A 558 -26.67 8.92 -8.55
N LEU A 559 -25.63 8.20 -8.99
CA LEU A 559 -25.35 6.85 -8.50
C LEU A 559 -25.10 6.82 -7.00
N ASP A 560 -25.70 5.85 -6.33
CA ASP A 560 -25.57 5.60 -4.89
C ASP A 560 -24.24 4.89 -4.58
N PHE A 561 -23.92 4.76 -3.29
CA PHE A 561 -22.80 3.99 -2.82
C PHE A 561 -22.91 2.52 -3.22
N THR A 562 -21.81 1.96 -3.72
CA THR A 562 -21.65 0.48 -3.75
C THR A 562 -21.48 -0.02 -2.33
N LYS A 563 -22.17 -1.10 -1.97
CA LYS A 563 -22.21 -1.65 -0.60
C LYS A 563 -21.61 -3.05 -0.55
N SER A 564 -20.97 -3.36 0.60
CA SER A 564 -20.41 -4.69 0.88
C SER A 564 -20.73 -5.11 2.31
N ASN A 565 -21.55 -6.14 2.48
CA ASN A 565 -21.72 -6.84 3.75
C ASN A 565 -20.62 -7.88 3.89
N GLN A 566 -19.79 -7.77 4.91
CA GLN A 566 -18.62 -8.60 5.10
C GLN A 566 -18.70 -9.39 6.40
N PHE A 567 -18.48 -10.69 6.31
CA PHE A 567 -18.43 -11.62 7.43
C PHE A 567 -17.09 -12.34 7.43
N VAL A 568 -16.45 -12.41 8.59
CA VAL A 568 -15.16 -13.11 8.75
C VAL A 568 -15.18 -13.92 10.03
N LEU A 569 -14.70 -15.14 9.94
CA LEU A 569 -14.38 -16.01 11.06
C LEU A 569 -12.91 -16.37 10.99
N GLY A 570 -12.14 -16.05 12.02
CA GLY A 570 -10.70 -16.31 12.11
C GLY A 570 -10.34 -17.19 13.29
N HIS A 571 -9.27 -17.96 13.12
CA HIS A 571 -8.61 -18.72 14.18
C HIS A 571 -7.12 -18.47 14.10
N ASP A 572 -6.55 -17.91 15.16
CA ASP A 572 -5.10 -17.76 15.36
C ASP A 572 -4.61 -18.85 16.30
N PHE A 573 -3.57 -19.55 15.89
CA PHE A 573 -2.92 -20.58 16.68
C PHE A 573 -1.45 -20.29 16.88
N LYS A 574 -1.05 -19.93 18.11
CA LYS A 574 0.33 -19.75 18.52
C LYS A 574 0.93 -21.14 18.80
N ILE A 575 1.66 -21.68 17.82
CA ILE A 575 2.30 -22.99 17.94
C ILE A 575 3.36 -22.93 19.05
N ASN A 576 4.23 -21.90 18.99
CA ASN A 576 5.20 -21.53 20.02
C ASN A 576 5.57 -20.04 19.86
N ASN A 577 6.60 -19.56 20.54
CA ASN A 577 7.01 -18.15 20.51
C ASN A 577 7.53 -17.67 19.13
N SER A 578 7.91 -18.60 18.25
CA SER A 578 8.46 -18.28 16.92
C SER A 578 7.53 -18.65 15.77
N TRP A 579 6.55 -19.53 16.00
CA TRP A 579 5.66 -20.04 14.98
C TRP A 579 4.21 -19.75 15.27
N ARG A 580 3.48 -19.26 14.29
CA ARG A 580 2.02 -19.15 14.35
C ARG A 580 1.36 -19.65 13.07
N SER A 581 0.10 -20.02 13.19
CA SER A 581 -0.79 -20.30 12.08
C SER A 581 -2.06 -19.45 12.24
N LYS A 582 -2.56 -18.91 11.15
CA LYS A 582 -3.84 -18.20 11.11
C LYS A 582 -4.67 -18.79 9.98
N VAL A 583 -5.95 -19.04 10.26
CA VAL A 583 -6.94 -19.46 9.25
C VAL A 583 -8.10 -18.48 9.32
N GLU A 584 -8.52 -17.95 8.18
CA GLU A 584 -9.70 -17.10 8.06
C GLU A 584 -10.65 -17.66 6.99
N VAL A 585 -11.94 -17.64 7.30
CA VAL A 585 -13.01 -17.92 6.34
C VAL A 585 -13.85 -16.67 6.22
N TYR A 586 -14.13 -16.23 5.00
CA TYR A 586 -14.87 -15.02 4.77
C TYR A 586 -15.97 -15.18 3.72
N TYR A 587 -16.96 -14.30 3.84
CA TYR A 587 -18.01 -14.08 2.86
C TYR A 587 -18.30 -12.59 2.74
N GLN A 588 -18.32 -12.08 1.50
CA GLN A 588 -18.64 -10.69 1.18
C GLN A 588 -19.78 -10.69 0.17
N GLN A 589 -20.85 -9.98 0.47
CA GLN A 589 -21.98 -9.75 -0.41
C GLN A 589 -21.96 -8.30 -0.87
N LEU A 590 -21.77 -8.07 -2.17
CA LEU A 590 -21.78 -6.75 -2.78
C LEU A 590 -23.16 -6.48 -3.38
N SER A 591 -23.67 -5.28 -3.18
CA SER A 591 -24.94 -4.79 -3.72
C SER A 591 -24.83 -3.35 -4.17
N ASP A 592 -25.84 -2.91 -4.90
CA ASP A 592 -25.88 -1.54 -5.46
C ASP A 592 -24.67 -1.24 -6.35
N VAL A 593 -24.13 -2.26 -7.02
CA VAL A 593 -23.00 -2.15 -7.91
C VAL A 593 -23.43 -1.45 -9.20
N PRO A 594 -22.73 -0.40 -9.66
CA PRO A 594 -23.02 0.21 -10.93
C PRO A 594 -22.80 -0.73 -12.11
N VAL A 595 -23.83 -0.89 -12.93
CA VAL A 595 -23.89 -1.66 -14.18
C VAL A 595 -24.58 -0.84 -15.24
N GLU A 596 -24.47 -1.18 -16.52
CA GLU A 596 -25.15 -0.45 -17.58
C GLU A 596 -26.67 -0.57 -17.47
N GLN A 597 -27.42 0.47 -17.79
CA GLN A 597 -28.88 0.43 -17.85
C GLN A 597 -29.37 -0.51 -18.97
N THR A 598 -28.67 -0.54 -20.09
CA THR A 598 -28.90 -1.51 -21.16
C THR A 598 -28.33 -2.87 -20.74
N SER A 599 -29.04 -3.94 -21.04
CA SER A 599 -28.61 -5.30 -20.71
C SER A 599 -27.19 -5.59 -21.24
N SER A 600 -26.23 -5.82 -20.35
CA SER A 600 -24.84 -6.08 -20.68
C SER A 600 -24.11 -6.84 -19.57
N SER A 601 -22.92 -7.32 -19.89
CA SER A 601 -22.01 -7.97 -18.95
C SER A 601 -21.21 -6.99 -18.08
N PHE A 602 -21.26 -5.69 -18.36
CA PHE A 602 -20.47 -4.69 -17.69
C PHE A 602 -20.79 -4.57 -16.19
N SER A 603 -19.73 -4.49 -15.36
CA SER A 603 -19.83 -4.21 -13.93
C SER A 603 -18.58 -3.46 -13.44
N THR A 604 -18.76 -2.46 -12.59
CA THR A 604 -17.66 -1.72 -11.97
C THR A 604 -16.79 -2.57 -11.04
N LEU A 605 -17.20 -3.79 -10.70
CA LEU A 605 -16.37 -4.74 -9.97
C LEU A 605 -15.15 -5.26 -10.77
N ASN A 606 -15.12 -5.03 -12.07
CA ASN A 606 -14.04 -5.49 -12.95
C ASN A 606 -13.06 -4.39 -13.38
N VAL A 607 -13.19 -3.17 -12.87
CA VAL A 607 -12.35 -2.02 -13.25
C VAL A 607 -11.32 -1.70 -12.18
N GLY A 608 -10.31 -0.88 -12.54
CA GLY A 608 -9.40 -0.24 -11.60
C GLY A 608 -7.99 -0.82 -11.49
N ALA A 609 -7.64 -1.81 -12.33
CA ALA A 609 -6.27 -2.33 -12.45
C ALA A 609 -5.51 -1.75 -13.64
N ASP A 610 -6.08 -0.78 -14.34
CA ASP A 610 -5.52 -0.14 -15.53
C ASP A 610 -5.16 1.32 -15.25
N PHE A 611 -4.54 1.99 -16.22
CA PHE A 611 -4.23 3.42 -16.16
C PHE A 611 -5.43 4.34 -16.41
N GLY A 612 -6.63 3.81 -16.49
CA GLY A 612 -7.83 4.59 -16.74
C GLY A 612 -9.11 3.87 -16.34
N PHE A 613 -10.23 4.47 -16.68
CA PHE A 613 -11.56 3.93 -16.44
C PHE A 613 -12.36 3.88 -17.75
N PRO A 614 -13.32 2.99 -17.88
CA PRO A 614 -14.26 2.96 -19.01
C PRO A 614 -15.24 4.14 -18.90
N ILE A 615 -14.80 5.29 -19.36
CA ILE A 615 -15.51 6.59 -19.28
C ILE A 615 -16.65 6.71 -20.30
N ASP A 616 -16.69 5.85 -21.31
CA ASP A 616 -17.80 5.69 -22.27
C ASP A 616 -19.09 5.16 -21.61
N LYS A 617 -18.98 4.54 -20.43
CA LYS A 617 -20.09 4.00 -19.65
C LYS A 617 -20.88 5.12 -18.94
N THR A 618 -21.72 5.81 -19.68
CA THR A 618 -22.40 7.04 -19.21
C THR A 618 -23.83 6.85 -18.70
N ASN A 619 -24.40 5.64 -18.80
CA ASN A 619 -25.76 5.34 -18.34
C ASN A 619 -25.74 4.16 -17.36
N LEU A 620 -25.12 4.35 -16.21
CA LEU A 620 -25.03 3.33 -15.18
C LEU A 620 -26.21 3.42 -14.21
N ILE A 621 -26.57 2.27 -13.62
CA ILE A 621 -27.58 2.12 -12.56
C ILE A 621 -27.04 1.22 -11.45
N ASN A 622 -27.47 1.43 -10.22
CA ASN A 622 -27.09 0.62 -9.05
C ASN A 622 -27.88 -0.69 -8.95
N ALA A 623 -27.80 -1.56 -9.96
CA ALA A 623 -28.58 -2.80 -10.04
C ALA A 623 -27.72 -4.08 -10.01
N GLY A 624 -26.40 -3.94 -10.13
CA GLY A 624 -25.49 -5.09 -10.12
C GLY A 624 -25.25 -5.64 -8.71
N THR A 625 -24.82 -6.89 -8.67
CA THR A 625 -24.44 -7.59 -7.43
C THR A 625 -23.13 -8.33 -7.58
N GLY A 626 -22.53 -8.72 -6.45
CA GLY A 626 -21.34 -9.56 -6.43
C GLY A 626 -21.24 -10.38 -5.15
N ALA A 627 -20.41 -11.43 -5.18
CA ALA A 627 -20.14 -12.25 -4.02
C ALA A 627 -18.69 -12.75 -4.05
N ASN A 628 -17.98 -12.52 -2.94
CA ASN A 628 -16.63 -13.04 -2.73
C ASN A 628 -16.64 -13.95 -1.51
N LYS A 629 -16.05 -15.13 -1.63
CA LYS A 629 -15.94 -16.09 -0.53
C LYS A 629 -14.64 -16.85 -0.62
N GLY A 630 -14.05 -17.18 0.52
CA GLY A 630 -12.80 -17.92 0.49
C GLY A 630 -12.30 -18.36 1.85
N VAL A 631 -11.20 -19.10 1.78
CA VAL A 631 -10.41 -19.58 2.93
C VAL A 631 -8.98 -19.10 2.76
N GLU A 632 -8.44 -18.54 3.80
CA GLU A 632 -7.10 -18.02 3.88
C GLU A 632 -6.30 -18.76 4.96
N ILE A 633 -5.10 -19.16 4.63
CA ILE A 633 -4.19 -19.87 5.55
C ILE A 633 -2.87 -19.13 5.56
N THR A 634 -2.39 -18.79 6.75
CA THR A 634 -1.05 -18.24 6.96
C THR A 634 -0.31 -19.13 7.94
N ILE A 635 0.90 -19.56 7.58
CA ILE A 635 1.85 -20.20 8.49
C ILE A 635 3.09 -19.32 8.49
N GLU A 636 3.45 -18.80 9.64
CA GLU A 636 4.54 -17.85 9.79
C GLU A 636 5.51 -18.30 10.87
N LYS A 637 6.78 -18.35 10.52
CA LYS A 637 7.89 -18.36 11.47
C LYS A 637 8.48 -16.96 11.52
N PHE A 638 8.34 -16.31 12.66
CA PHE A 638 9.03 -15.05 12.91
C PHE A 638 10.54 -15.26 12.83
N PHE A 639 11.24 -14.19 12.44
CA PHE A 639 12.70 -14.28 12.41
C PHE A 639 13.22 -14.64 13.79
N ASN A 640 13.80 -15.80 13.91
CA ASN A 640 14.47 -16.34 15.08
C ASN A 640 15.41 -17.45 14.60
N ASP A 641 16.51 -17.71 15.33
CA ASP A 641 17.54 -18.66 14.94
C ASP A 641 18.09 -18.38 13.52
N ASN A 642 18.22 -17.09 13.18
CA ASN A 642 18.76 -16.58 11.93
C ASN A 642 17.95 -16.87 10.65
N TYR A 643 16.69 -17.32 10.76
CA TYR A 643 15.83 -17.50 9.59
C TYR A 643 14.35 -17.18 9.88
N TYR A 644 13.63 -16.86 8.83
CA TYR A 644 12.18 -16.69 8.84
C TYR A 644 11.52 -17.49 7.70
N MET A 645 10.22 -17.72 7.84
CA MET A 645 9.40 -18.32 6.80
C MET A 645 7.99 -17.74 6.85
N LEU A 646 7.40 -17.51 5.70
CA LEU A 646 5.99 -17.14 5.53
C LEU A 646 5.41 -17.98 4.39
N LEU A 647 4.40 -18.78 4.69
CA LEU A 647 3.57 -19.46 3.71
C LEU A 647 2.17 -18.90 3.82
N THR A 648 1.66 -18.36 2.72
CA THR A 648 0.26 -17.93 2.61
C THR A 648 -0.44 -18.66 1.48
N THR A 649 -1.68 -19.05 1.74
CA THR A 649 -2.53 -19.72 0.75
C THR A 649 -3.92 -19.11 0.84
N SER A 650 -4.44 -18.68 -0.28
CA SER A 650 -5.81 -18.20 -0.43
C SER A 650 -6.52 -19.04 -1.49
N ILE A 651 -7.67 -19.58 -1.15
CA ILE A 651 -8.55 -20.26 -2.08
C ILE A 651 -9.88 -19.52 -2.04
N PHE A 652 -10.30 -18.97 -3.18
CA PHE A 652 -11.45 -18.09 -3.20
C PHE A 652 -12.22 -18.16 -4.52
N ASP A 653 -13.45 -17.65 -4.48
CA ASP A 653 -14.33 -17.49 -5.62
C ASP A 653 -14.93 -16.06 -5.57
N SER A 654 -14.78 -15.33 -6.67
CA SER A 654 -15.29 -13.98 -6.84
C SER A 654 -16.19 -13.92 -8.07
N LYS A 655 -17.45 -13.60 -7.85
CA LYS A 655 -18.51 -13.58 -8.85
C LYS A 655 -19.23 -12.25 -8.89
N TYR A 656 -19.78 -11.91 -10.05
CA TYR A 656 -20.65 -10.76 -10.22
C TYR A 656 -21.81 -11.06 -11.14
N THR A 657 -22.85 -10.23 -11.07
CA THR A 657 -24.00 -10.25 -11.98
C THR A 657 -24.17 -8.87 -12.60
N GLY A 658 -24.10 -8.78 -13.92
CA GLY A 658 -24.37 -7.58 -14.71
C GLY A 658 -25.85 -7.26 -14.85
N SER A 659 -26.18 -6.26 -15.65
CA SER A 659 -27.60 -5.90 -15.92
C SER A 659 -28.33 -6.93 -16.77
N ASP A 660 -27.65 -7.83 -17.43
CA ASP A 660 -28.22 -8.97 -18.15
C ASP A 660 -28.67 -10.12 -17.24
N GLY A 661 -28.41 -10.05 -15.93
CA GLY A 661 -28.80 -11.05 -14.95
C GLY A 661 -27.94 -12.33 -14.96
N ILE A 662 -26.85 -12.38 -15.73
CA ILE A 662 -25.98 -13.56 -15.84
C ILE A 662 -24.84 -13.46 -14.82
N GLU A 663 -24.69 -14.50 -13.99
CA GLU A 663 -23.55 -14.60 -13.06
C GLU A 663 -22.27 -15.00 -13.81
N ARG A 664 -21.18 -14.24 -13.57
CA ARG A 664 -19.86 -14.45 -14.19
C ARG A 664 -18.74 -14.38 -13.16
N ASN A 665 -17.56 -14.84 -13.53
CA ASN A 665 -16.34 -14.58 -12.76
C ASN A 665 -15.98 -13.09 -12.87
N THR A 666 -15.44 -12.51 -11.78
CA THR A 666 -14.78 -11.20 -11.89
C THR A 666 -13.44 -11.35 -12.62
N ALA A 667 -12.94 -10.25 -13.19
CA ALA A 667 -11.58 -10.18 -13.74
C ALA A 667 -10.49 -10.57 -12.71
N PHE A 668 -10.79 -10.43 -11.42
CA PHE A 668 -9.87 -10.64 -10.31
C PHE A 668 -10.03 -12.02 -9.63
N ASN A 669 -10.82 -12.94 -10.22
CA ASN A 669 -11.03 -14.27 -9.68
C ASN A 669 -9.90 -15.22 -10.05
N ASN A 670 -8.75 -15.10 -9.40
CA ASN A 670 -7.62 -16.03 -9.58
C ASN A 670 -7.89 -17.44 -9.06
N ARG A 671 -8.96 -17.67 -8.29
CA ARG A 671 -9.32 -18.93 -7.64
C ARG A 671 -8.38 -19.35 -6.52
N TYR A 672 -7.10 -19.18 -6.68
CA TYR A 672 -6.12 -19.45 -5.64
C TYR A 672 -4.84 -18.59 -5.81
N VAL A 673 -4.20 -18.31 -4.70
CA VAL A 673 -2.87 -17.67 -4.62
C VAL A 673 -2.08 -18.36 -3.51
N ILE A 674 -0.86 -18.78 -3.82
CA ILE A 674 0.07 -19.38 -2.88
C ILE A 674 1.37 -18.61 -2.93
N ASN A 675 1.82 -18.08 -1.79
CA ASN A 675 3.12 -17.46 -1.65
C ASN A 675 3.94 -18.22 -0.61
N PHE A 676 5.17 -18.53 -0.94
CA PHE A 676 6.18 -18.99 -0.01
C PHE A 676 7.33 -17.99 0.00
N LEU A 677 7.65 -17.48 1.18
CA LEU A 677 8.81 -16.63 1.41
C LEU A 677 9.67 -17.25 2.51
N GLY A 678 10.96 -17.18 2.33
CA GLY A 678 11.90 -17.64 3.36
C GLY A 678 13.23 -16.94 3.19
N GLY A 679 13.92 -16.71 4.31
CA GLY A 679 15.22 -16.09 4.27
C GLY A 679 16.05 -16.37 5.50
N THR A 680 17.37 -16.20 5.35
CA THR A 680 18.33 -16.45 6.41
C THR A 680 19.41 -15.38 6.45
N GLU A 681 19.97 -15.18 7.64
CA GLU A 681 21.13 -14.33 7.88
C GLU A 681 22.30 -15.19 8.38
N VAL A 682 23.46 -15.04 7.76
CA VAL A 682 24.69 -15.76 8.12
C VAL A 682 25.74 -14.74 8.55
N GLU A 683 26.15 -14.80 9.80
CA GLU A 683 27.25 -13.98 10.31
C GLU A 683 28.58 -14.44 9.72
N LEU A 684 29.34 -13.52 9.11
CA LEU A 684 30.62 -13.79 8.48
C LEU A 684 31.79 -13.28 9.32
N GLY A 685 32.79 -14.15 9.51
CA GLY A 685 34.00 -13.85 10.25
C GLY A 685 33.82 -13.83 11.76
N SER A 686 34.93 -13.81 12.50
CA SER A 686 34.96 -13.87 13.97
C SER A 686 34.40 -12.64 14.67
N SER A 687 34.39 -11.51 13.96
CA SER A 687 33.85 -10.23 14.47
C SER A 687 32.34 -10.03 14.33
N LYS A 688 31.68 -10.93 13.60
CA LYS A 688 30.24 -10.88 13.35
C LYS A 688 29.71 -9.52 12.83
N ASN A 689 30.57 -8.68 12.28
CA ASN A 689 30.24 -7.36 11.78
C ASN A 689 29.83 -7.35 10.29
N LYS A 690 29.83 -8.52 9.65
CA LYS A 690 29.35 -8.76 8.30
C LYS A 690 28.28 -9.83 8.34
N ILE A 691 27.17 -9.57 7.69
CA ILE A 691 26.01 -10.47 7.65
C ILE A 691 25.66 -10.71 6.19
N LEU A 692 25.70 -11.95 5.75
CA LEU A 692 25.17 -12.38 4.46
C LEU A 692 23.68 -12.63 4.63
N THR A 693 22.86 -12.06 3.75
CA THR A 693 21.41 -12.31 3.70
C THR A 693 21.05 -13.07 2.45
N LEU A 694 20.23 -14.07 2.59
CA LEU A 694 19.68 -14.86 1.47
C LEU A 694 18.19 -14.94 1.66
N ASP A 695 17.43 -14.47 0.67
CA ASP A 695 15.97 -14.43 0.72
C ASP A 695 15.40 -14.98 -0.58
N THR A 696 14.29 -15.70 -0.49
CA THR A 696 13.62 -16.30 -1.64
C THR A 696 12.12 -16.09 -1.55
N LYS A 697 11.47 -16.01 -2.71
CA LYS A 697 10.04 -15.98 -2.84
C LYS A 697 9.59 -16.85 -4.01
N VAL A 698 8.54 -17.62 -3.78
CA VAL A 698 7.81 -18.36 -4.81
C VAL A 698 6.37 -17.91 -4.78
N THR A 699 5.83 -17.49 -5.92
CA THR A 699 4.42 -17.17 -6.06
C THR A 699 3.80 -18.07 -7.13
N LYS A 700 2.69 -18.73 -6.80
CA LYS A 700 1.85 -19.44 -7.75
C LYS A 700 0.41 -18.98 -7.57
N ALA A 701 -0.21 -18.54 -8.66
CA ALA A 701 -1.62 -18.11 -8.64
C ALA A 701 -2.36 -18.66 -9.86
N GLY A 702 -3.65 -18.85 -9.71
CA GLY A 702 -4.50 -19.17 -10.85
C GLY A 702 -4.52 -17.98 -11.85
N GLY A 703 -4.63 -18.28 -13.13
CA GLY A 703 -4.79 -17.28 -14.18
C GLY A 703 -6.07 -16.46 -13.98
N ARG A 704 -6.05 -15.20 -14.38
CA ARG A 704 -7.22 -14.31 -14.35
C ARG A 704 -8.23 -14.68 -15.44
N TYR A 705 -9.50 -14.37 -15.20
CA TYR A 705 -10.52 -14.50 -16.22
C TYR A 705 -10.53 -13.25 -17.11
N TYR A 706 -10.78 -13.46 -18.40
CA TYR A 706 -10.84 -12.39 -19.39
C TYR A 706 -11.94 -12.62 -20.42
N THR A 707 -12.33 -11.55 -21.11
CA THR A 707 -13.23 -11.56 -22.27
C THR A 707 -12.39 -11.68 -23.53
N PRO A 708 -12.58 -12.69 -24.39
CA PRO A 708 -11.82 -12.79 -25.63
C PRO A 708 -12.19 -11.69 -26.62
N VAL A 709 -11.23 -11.32 -27.46
CA VAL A 709 -11.41 -10.38 -28.57
C VAL A 709 -12.30 -11.02 -29.65
N ASP A 710 -13.29 -10.29 -30.15
CA ASP A 710 -13.97 -10.61 -31.40
C ASP A 710 -13.11 -10.13 -32.57
N LEU A 711 -12.32 -11.04 -33.13
CA LEU A 711 -11.31 -10.70 -34.12
C LEU A 711 -11.92 -10.18 -35.43
N GLU A 712 -13.06 -10.72 -35.85
CA GLU A 712 -13.72 -10.27 -37.09
C GLU A 712 -14.27 -8.84 -36.93
N ALA A 713 -14.98 -8.60 -35.82
CA ALA A 713 -15.48 -7.26 -35.53
C ALA A 713 -14.35 -6.24 -35.32
N SER A 714 -13.26 -6.67 -34.66
CA SER A 714 -12.08 -5.82 -34.42
C SER A 714 -11.37 -5.45 -35.72
N ARG A 715 -11.18 -6.39 -36.65
CA ARG A 715 -10.62 -6.12 -37.97
C ARG A 715 -11.46 -5.14 -38.78
N LEU A 716 -12.78 -5.31 -38.73
CA LEU A 716 -13.70 -4.45 -39.47
C LEU A 716 -13.66 -2.99 -38.98
N ARG A 717 -13.52 -2.80 -37.66
CA ARG A 717 -13.56 -1.47 -37.04
C ARG A 717 -12.18 -0.90 -36.71
N GLN A 718 -11.10 -1.67 -36.93
CA GLN A 718 -9.71 -1.30 -36.60
C GLN A 718 -9.54 -0.89 -35.13
N VAL A 719 -10.36 -1.47 -34.22
CA VAL A 719 -10.33 -1.24 -32.78
C VAL A 719 -10.66 -2.55 -32.07
N GLU A 720 -10.12 -2.75 -30.87
CA GLU A 720 -10.42 -3.94 -30.07
C GLU A 720 -11.91 -4.00 -29.70
N ILE A 721 -12.59 -5.06 -30.12
CA ILE A 721 -13.98 -5.34 -29.78
C ILE A 721 -14.03 -6.63 -28.95
N PRO A 722 -14.48 -6.56 -27.67
CA PRO A 722 -14.63 -7.74 -26.84
C PRO A 722 -15.84 -8.58 -27.28
N ASN A 723 -15.72 -9.90 -27.22
CA ASN A 723 -16.85 -10.80 -27.41
C ASN A 723 -17.70 -10.88 -26.13
N GLU A 724 -18.70 -10.00 -26.01
CA GLU A 724 -19.56 -9.87 -24.84
C GLU A 724 -20.30 -11.16 -24.46
N SER A 725 -20.58 -12.05 -25.42
CA SER A 725 -21.23 -13.34 -25.14
C SER A 725 -20.34 -14.27 -24.31
N LEU A 726 -19.04 -14.07 -24.36
CA LEU A 726 -18.01 -14.82 -23.63
C LEU A 726 -17.35 -13.99 -22.53
N ALA A 727 -18.02 -12.95 -22.03
CA ALA A 727 -17.47 -12.07 -21.00
C ALA A 727 -16.98 -12.85 -19.79
N TYR A 728 -15.69 -12.68 -19.46
CA TYR A 728 -14.97 -13.33 -18.35
C TYR A 728 -15.17 -14.85 -18.25
N SER A 729 -15.32 -15.52 -19.40
CA SER A 729 -15.47 -16.99 -19.47
C SER A 729 -14.15 -17.70 -19.69
N LEU A 730 -13.18 -17.08 -20.34
CA LEU A 730 -11.86 -17.65 -20.59
C LEU A 730 -10.90 -17.29 -19.47
N LYS A 731 -9.88 -18.12 -19.28
CA LYS A 731 -8.88 -18.00 -18.22
C LYS A 731 -7.49 -18.02 -18.86
N TYR A 732 -6.59 -17.11 -18.43
CA TYR A 732 -5.18 -17.18 -18.74
C TYR A 732 -4.53 -18.40 -18.09
N ASP A 733 -3.33 -18.76 -18.53
CA ASP A 733 -2.49 -19.76 -17.87
C ASP A 733 -2.16 -19.31 -16.44
N ASP A 734 -1.90 -20.30 -15.58
CA ASP A 734 -1.57 -20.04 -14.19
C ASP A 734 -0.25 -19.28 -14.09
N TYR A 735 -0.24 -18.26 -13.24
CA TYR A 735 0.92 -17.44 -12.96
C TYR A 735 1.93 -18.19 -12.09
N PHE A 736 3.22 -18.11 -12.44
CA PHE A 736 4.31 -18.63 -11.63
C PHE A 736 5.51 -17.68 -11.64
N ARG A 737 6.08 -17.40 -10.47
CA ARG A 737 7.27 -16.56 -10.34
C ARG A 737 8.16 -17.04 -9.21
N PHE A 738 9.46 -17.06 -9.47
CA PHE A 738 10.51 -17.33 -8.51
C PHE A 738 11.45 -16.13 -8.43
N ASP A 739 11.60 -15.56 -7.21
CA ASP A 739 12.48 -14.44 -6.93
C ASP A 739 13.55 -14.87 -5.91
N PHE A 740 14.76 -14.35 -6.08
CA PHE A 740 15.87 -14.61 -5.19
C PHE A 740 16.65 -13.32 -4.91
N LYS A 741 16.93 -13.06 -3.64
CA LYS A 741 17.68 -11.89 -3.19
C LYS A 741 18.89 -12.31 -2.37
N ILE A 742 20.05 -11.77 -2.71
CA ILE A 742 21.29 -11.93 -1.93
C ILE A 742 21.76 -10.56 -1.48
N GLY A 743 22.23 -10.44 -0.27
CA GLY A 743 22.75 -9.20 0.26
C GLY A 743 23.89 -9.40 1.24
N ILE A 744 24.66 -8.35 1.41
CA ILE A 744 25.69 -8.28 2.46
C ILE A 744 25.53 -6.99 3.24
N LYS A 745 25.40 -7.10 4.55
CA LYS A 745 25.41 -5.97 5.51
C LYS A 745 26.75 -5.90 6.18
N MET A 746 27.29 -4.71 6.33
CA MET A 746 28.61 -4.47 6.94
C MET A 746 28.52 -3.34 7.95
N ASN A 747 28.87 -3.62 9.19
CA ASN A 747 28.89 -2.65 10.29
C ASN A 747 30.33 -2.24 10.61
N ASN A 748 30.58 -0.94 10.63
CA ASN A 748 31.88 -0.36 11.02
C ASN A 748 31.71 0.51 12.26
N THR A 749 31.98 -0.01 13.40
CA THR A 749 31.81 0.64 14.71
C THR A 749 32.74 1.85 14.93
N LYS A 750 33.97 1.80 14.41
CA LYS A 750 34.91 2.92 14.53
C LYS A 750 34.44 4.16 13.77
N ARG A 751 33.81 3.95 12.60
CA ARG A 751 33.28 5.04 11.75
C ARG A 751 31.81 5.32 12.01
N ARG A 752 31.14 4.55 12.86
CA ARG A 752 29.70 4.59 13.08
C ARG A 752 28.93 4.54 11.76
N LEU A 753 29.27 3.54 10.94
CA LEU A 753 28.82 3.39 9.57
C LEU A 753 28.26 2.00 9.35
N SER A 754 27.09 1.91 8.74
CA SER A 754 26.51 0.67 8.24
C SER A 754 26.33 0.74 6.74
N GLN A 755 26.66 -0.32 6.04
CA GLN A 755 26.53 -0.44 4.59
C GLN A 755 25.77 -1.72 4.26
N GLY A 756 24.91 -1.65 3.26
CA GLY A 756 24.20 -2.80 2.72
C GLY A 756 24.29 -2.80 1.20
N PHE A 757 24.63 -3.93 0.63
CA PHE A 757 24.54 -4.18 -0.80
C PHE A 757 23.61 -5.36 -1.04
N TYR A 758 22.65 -5.21 -1.93
CA TYR A 758 21.64 -6.22 -2.23
C TYR A 758 21.47 -6.35 -3.74
N LEU A 759 21.33 -7.58 -4.19
CA LEU A 759 20.92 -7.93 -5.54
C LEU A 759 19.64 -8.76 -5.44
N ASP A 760 18.53 -8.19 -5.88
CA ASP A 760 17.19 -8.81 -5.90
C ASP A 760 16.82 -9.18 -7.33
N MET A 761 16.88 -10.46 -7.62
CA MET A 761 16.61 -11.03 -8.95
C MET A 761 15.17 -11.52 -8.97
N GLN A 762 14.35 -10.91 -9.80
CA GLN A 762 12.93 -11.23 -9.95
C GLN A 762 12.73 -12.09 -11.20
N ASN A 763 11.76 -12.99 -11.13
CA ASN A 763 11.44 -13.94 -12.19
C ASN A 763 12.71 -14.65 -12.71
N VAL A 764 13.49 -15.24 -11.80
CA VAL A 764 14.82 -15.86 -12.10
C VAL A 764 14.71 -16.96 -13.14
N LEU A 765 13.56 -17.60 -13.26
CA LEU A 765 13.33 -18.68 -14.21
C LEU A 765 12.88 -18.18 -15.59
N GLY A 766 12.66 -16.87 -15.75
CA GLY A 766 12.26 -16.27 -17.04
C GLY A 766 10.92 -16.79 -17.53
N VAL A 767 9.94 -16.99 -16.62
CA VAL A 767 8.61 -17.49 -17.01
C VAL A 767 7.82 -16.37 -17.66
N ASP A 768 7.30 -16.62 -18.84
CA ASP A 768 6.46 -15.69 -19.61
C ASP A 768 5.02 -15.74 -19.08
N ASN A 769 4.75 -14.96 -18.04
CA ASN A 769 3.41 -14.83 -17.50
C ASN A 769 2.58 -13.89 -18.37
N ILE A 770 1.42 -14.34 -18.84
CA ILE A 770 0.56 -13.52 -19.70
C ILE A 770 -0.06 -12.40 -18.88
N PHE A 771 0.11 -11.14 -19.33
CA PHE A 771 -0.59 -9.97 -18.79
C PHE A 771 -1.95 -9.78 -19.44
N ALA A 772 -1.97 -9.71 -20.79
CA ALA A 772 -3.17 -9.46 -21.58
C ALA A 772 -3.06 -10.10 -22.98
N LYS A 773 -4.20 -10.21 -23.64
CA LYS A 773 -4.32 -10.44 -25.07
C LYS A 773 -5.00 -9.22 -25.66
N SER A 774 -4.39 -8.57 -26.63
CA SER A 774 -4.86 -7.33 -27.22
C SER A 774 -4.87 -7.42 -28.75
N TYR A 775 -5.82 -6.76 -29.36
CA TYR A 775 -5.88 -6.65 -30.82
C TYR A 775 -4.83 -5.67 -31.32
N ASN A 776 -3.98 -6.14 -32.24
CA ASN A 776 -3.02 -5.30 -32.91
C ASN A 776 -3.58 -4.83 -34.26
N ARG A 777 -3.76 -3.51 -34.42
CA ARG A 777 -4.32 -2.89 -35.63
C ARG A 777 -3.40 -3.06 -36.84
N SER A 778 -2.09 -3.01 -36.64
CA SER A 778 -1.09 -3.09 -37.71
C SER A 778 -1.08 -4.45 -38.37
N THR A 779 -1.27 -5.53 -37.58
CA THR A 779 -1.25 -6.92 -38.08
C THR A 779 -2.64 -7.48 -38.31
N GLY A 780 -3.67 -6.90 -37.69
CA GLY A 780 -5.03 -7.44 -37.67
C GLY A 780 -5.17 -8.74 -36.87
N GLU A 781 -4.23 -9.05 -35.96
CA GLU A 781 -4.17 -10.26 -35.16
C GLU A 781 -4.24 -9.95 -33.66
N VAL A 782 -4.38 -11.00 -32.82
CA VAL A 782 -4.33 -10.87 -31.36
C VAL A 782 -2.90 -11.13 -30.87
N ASN A 783 -2.29 -10.14 -30.27
CA ASN A 783 -0.99 -10.23 -29.63
C ASN A 783 -1.09 -10.68 -28.18
N TYR A 784 -0.04 -11.35 -27.72
CA TYR A 784 0.15 -11.68 -26.31
C TYR A 784 1.09 -10.65 -25.69
N ILE A 785 0.64 -10.01 -24.64
CA ILE A 785 1.43 -9.08 -23.84
C ILE A 785 1.83 -9.83 -22.57
N TYR A 786 3.12 -9.86 -22.26
CA TYR A 786 3.65 -10.57 -21.11
C TYR A 786 3.95 -9.61 -19.96
N GLN A 787 3.94 -10.13 -18.75
CA GLN A 787 4.40 -9.42 -17.57
C GLN A 787 5.92 -9.31 -17.57
N ILE A 788 6.47 -8.52 -16.65
CA ILE A 788 7.92 -8.29 -16.57
C ILE A 788 8.67 -9.63 -16.49
N GLY A 789 9.60 -9.83 -17.41
CA GLY A 789 10.49 -10.96 -17.50
C GLY A 789 11.53 -11.01 -16.38
N PHE A 790 12.73 -11.54 -16.64
CA PHE A 790 13.82 -11.51 -15.68
C PHE A 790 14.27 -10.08 -15.38
N PHE A 791 14.16 -9.68 -14.10
CA PHE A 791 14.46 -8.32 -13.66
C PHE A 791 15.44 -8.31 -12.49
N PRO A 792 16.73 -7.93 -12.71
CA PRO A 792 17.71 -7.75 -11.65
C PRO A 792 17.62 -6.34 -11.06
N ASN A 793 17.38 -6.21 -9.77
CA ASN A 793 17.37 -4.95 -9.04
C ASN A 793 18.51 -4.91 -8.03
N PHE A 794 19.43 -3.99 -8.19
CA PHE A 794 20.50 -3.77 -7.21
C PHE A 794 20.15 -2.60 -6.28
N ILE A 795 20.59 -2.69 -5.03
CA ILE A 795 20.44 -1.63 -4.05
C ILE A 795 21.75 -1.53 -3.24
N TYR A 796 22.30 -0.34 -3.16
CA TYR A 796 23.37 -0.01 -2.24
C TYR A 796 22.91 1.06 -1.26
N LYS A 797 23.05 0.78 0.03
CA LYS A 797 22.60 1.65 1.13
C LYS A 797 23.75 1.92 2.09
N ILE A 798 23.86 3.15 2.53
CA ILE A 798 24.83 3.60 3.54
C ILE A 798 24.13 4.44 4.60
N GLU A 799 24.43 4.18 5.88
CA GLU A 799 23.84 4.84 7.05
C GLU A 799 24.93 5.29 8.00
N PHE A 800 24.84 6.55 8.46
CA PHE A 800 25.82 7.17 9.36
C PHE A 800 25.25 8.32 10.18
#